data_ea61709d0853121d4d282f4e8d5ed038
#
_entry.id   ea61709d0853121d4d282f4e8d5ed038
#
_cell.length_a   1.000
_cell.length_b   1.000
_cell.length_c   1.000
_cell.angle_alpha   90.00
_cell.angle_beta   90.00
_cell.angle_gamma   90.00
#
_symmetry.space_group_name_H-M   'P 1'
#
loop_
_entity.id
_entity.type
_entity.pdbx_description
1 polymer ?
#
loop_
_entity_poly.entity_id
_entity_poly.type
_entity_poly.pdbx_seq_one_letter_code
_entity_poly.pdbx_strand_id
1 'polypeptide(L)'
;MLRVAGLPVESVQALRCPATVRWAERVLREEERLRSRGAALSDRLHPLVKAAEDDGARRLLLRLRRDVFNGRLPGAPEQALALLAADDTGAAEDAGRWVRDRRALDGLLTEGAPLLAAETTRTRTALRGLLGEERLRLGLLLASPELEERLDAYIGADPGRRPDKRLRKAERSALAYLYRTACKTSPFSTFTAVALGRFTEGADGGEAGDGGEGTESDPGIVRVPEEWTGHPRLNVVVLARLAELMAADPGRRGDLPVTLSSGWRHDEDRVRYVRRSVTAGDDGAAVTFDAARDRLFFLRRSDTLEKLLALFGERPQLRYRDLARWLAEERGAGPDECERYLTALLDLGMVQIPCLRTDVHDADPLRAFRDALQALDRPWAARLAEALEKPIDCVGRYAAAGPKLRRELLSELRQALTGIQRELGAAEPTLPRTLLYEDVRAGGNEEGDTGVVCDLRPWSAPVTAAGEGPLETLCSLERILPAFDLTLPQRITLKGFFVARYGSGGRCEDLLKLVHDFHEDFYDQYLTFTARRKPFDAQGDYVPEPNWLGLPGITAVDAARREWTSRMRRLWDTARGAEEIRVHPETVEAVAGRLTGVAPRFAPQSHFLQLVRRDGEPLAVLNQSYGGFAFPFSRFTHCFDGEGSEGSEGSENGGIGGGALSARIRRTAAAVPPEGAVFAEITGGAATSNLNLHGRLTDYRIVCPGEDGGVPEGSRIALDDLYLEHDVQADRLVLRSRRLDREVVPVYLGYLVPLALPEIPRTLLLLSPTSMAPLDVWGGVPEGEPDDGVTSRPRVRCGGLVLSRRSWTAPAAALPALGSGSAGGGDADRFLQWQRWRVRHGLPHRVFATVTPTAAAPGADRAKPQYVDFDSWLSLTALEGLLKDPAGRVVLREALPGEDELHAVSARGTHMAELAVETLRTPRHDREGTGAPT
;
A
#
# COMPACT_ATOMS: atom_id res chain seq x y z
N MET A 1 -6.32 2.60 -14.03
CA MET A 1 -5.77 3.84 -13.45
C MET A 1 -4.25 3.75 -13.47
N LEU A 2 -3.57 4.78 -13.93
CA LEU A 2 -2.12 4.92 -13.87
C LEU A 2 -1.74 5.72 -12.62
N ARG A 3 -0.74 5.27 -11.90
CA ARG A 3 -0.07 6.02 -10.82
C ARG A 3 1.32 6.39 -11.29
N VAL A 4 1.67 7.67 -11.26
CA VAL A 4 2.92 8.19 -11.82
C VAL A 4 3.71 8.94 -10.76
N ALA A 5 5.00 8.62 -10.64
CA ALA A 5 5.93 9.33 -9.76
C ALA A 5 6.07 10.80 -10.17
N GLY A 6 6.19 11.70 -9.19
CA GLY A 6 6.19 13.16 -9.38
C GLY A 6 7.39 13.73 -10.11
N LEU A 7 8.53 13.04 -10.02
CA LEU A 7 9.75 13.40 -10.70
C LEU A 7 10.23 12.27 -11.61
N PRO A 8 10.89 12.59 -12.73
CA PRO A 8 11.51 11.59 -13.58
C PRO A 8 12.71 10.93 -12.89
N VAL A 9 13.01 9.69 -13.27
CA VAL A 9 14.13 8.92 -12.68
C VAL A 9 15.50 9.56 -12.97
N GLU A 10 15.62 10.30 -14.05
CA GLU A 10 16.82 11.09 -14.39
C GLU A 10 17.21 12.06 -13.29
N SER A 11 16.25 12.55 -12.52
CA SER A 11 16.51 13.44 -11.37
C SER A 11 17.42 12.79 -10.34
N VAL A 12 17.26 11.48 -10.07
CA VAL A 12 18.10 10.78 -9.09
C VAL A 12 19.42 10.31 -9.67
N GLN A 13 19.54 10.19 -10.98
CA GLN A 13 20.79 9.82 -11.65
C GLN A 13 21.88 10.88 -11.45
N ALA A 14 21.49 12.16 -11.32
CA ALA A 14 22.43 13.26 -11.03
C ALA A 14 23.18 13.09 -9.68
N LEU A 15 22.67 12.24 -8.79
CA LEU A 15 23.26 11.96 -7.47
C LEU A 15 24.28 10.81 -7.49
N ARG A 16 24.56 10.21 -8.63
CA ARG A 16 25.55 9.13 -8.78
C ARG A 16 26.96 9.67 -8.82
N CYS A 17 27.92 8.82 -8.49
CA CYS A 17 29.37 9.09 -8.45
C CYS A 17 30.09 8.27 -9.54
N PRO A 18 29.89 8.56 -10.84
CA PRO A 18 30.36 7.68 -11.93
C PRO A 18 31.88 7.53 -11.99
N ALA A 19 32.65 8.54 -11.62
CA ALA A 19 34.10 8.42 -11.59
C ALA A 19 34.58 7.52 -10.44
N THR A 20 33.95 7.66 -9.26
CA THR A 20 34.22 6.80 -8.11
C THR A 20 33.78 5.34 -8.35
N VAL A 21 32.65 5.12 -9.02
CA VAL A 21 32.20 3.78 -9.44
C VAL A 21 33.23 3.14 -10.37
N ARG A 22 33.64 3.82 -11.42
CA ARG A 22 34.69 3.32 -12.34
C ARG A 22 36.01 3.04 -11.63
N TRP A 23 36.39 3.89 -10.67
CA TRP A 23 37.54 3.64 -9.80
C TRP A 23 37.35 2.34 -8.98
N ALA A 24 36.26 2.19 -8.32
CA ALA A 24 35.94 0.99 -7.52
C ALA A 24 35.95 -0.28 -8.39
N GLU A 25 35.36 -0.25 -9.57
CA GLU A 25 35.36 -1.37 -10.52
C GLU A 25 36.82 -1.69 -11.00
N ARG A 26 37.66 -0.69 -11.20
CA ARG A 26 39.07 -0.93 -11.51
C ARG A 26 39.76 -1.61 -10.34
N VAL A 27 39.58 -1.12 -9.13
CA VAL A 27 40.13 -1.75 -7.91
C VAL A 27 39.71 -3.20 -7.79
N LEU A 28 38.39 -3.50 -7.92
CA LEU A 28 37.86 -4.85 -7.82
C LEU A 28 38.45 -5.79 -8.89
N ARG A 29 38.58 -5.32 -10.11
CA ARG A 29 39.22 -6.10 -11.19
C ARG A 29 40.70 -6.39 -10.89
N GLU A 30 41.46 -5.43 -10.39
CA GLU A 30 42.86 -5.64 -10.03
C GLU A 30 43.02 -6.52 -8.79
N GLU A 31 42.18 -6.40 -7.80
CA GLU A 31 42.11 -7.31 -6.66
C GLU A 31 41.89 -8.77 -7.08
N GLU A 32 40.94 -9.03 -7.99
CA GLU A 32 40.65 -10.36 -8.50
C GLU A 32 41.81 -10.93 -9.33
N ARG A 33 42.43 -10.07 -10.19
CA ARG A 33 43.65 -10.44 -10.93
C ARG A 33 44.78 -10.84 -10.01
N LEU A 34 45.04 -10.02 -8.99
CA LEU A 34 46.08 -10.30 -8.01
C LEU A 34 45.83 -11.56 -7.21
N ARG A 35 44.56 -11.81 -6.84
CA ARG A 35 44.17 -13.02 -6.12
C ARG A 35 44.38 -14.28 -6.98
N SER A 36 43.95 -14.26 -8.24
CA SER A 36 44.10 -15.38 -9.18
C SER A 36 45.59 -15.65 -9.46
N ARG A 37 46.36 -14.58 -9.79
CA ARG A 37 47.82 -14.71 -10.00
C ARG A 37 48.57 -15.12 -8.74
N GLY A 38 48.15 -14.60 -7.57
CA GLY A 38 48.74 -14.93 -6.28
C GLY A 38 48.52 -16.41 -5.91
N ALA A 39 47.37 -16.98 -6.20
CA ALA A 39 47.14 -18.41 -6.01
C ALA A 39 48.06 -19.26 -6.87
N ALA A 40 48.13 -18.98 -8.17
CA ALA A 40 49.04 -19.69 -9.10
C ALA A 40 50.50 -19.56 -8.70
N LEU A 41 50.93 -18.34 -8.34
CA LEU A 41 52.30 -18.09 -7.87
C LEU A 41 52.57 -18.79 -6.52
N SER A 42 51.66 -18.80 -5.59
CA SER A 42 51.76 -19.53 -4.32
C SER A 42 51.95 -21.03 -4.52
N ASP A 43 51.27 -21.64 -5.49
CA ASP A 43 51.40 -23.04 -5.82
C ASP A 43 52.76 -23.32 -6.47
N ARG A 44 53.23 -22.43 -7.33
CA ARG A 44 54.58 -22.53 -7.95
C ARG A 44 55.71 -22.33 -6.91
N LEU A 45 55.54 -21.44 -5.94
CA LEU A 45 56.50 -21.20 -4.86
C LEU A 45 56.56 -22.37 -3.86
N HIS A 46 55.58 -23.21 -3.75
CA HIS A 46 55.52 -24.30 -2.74
C HIS A 46 56.66 -25.32 -2.93
N PRO A 47 56.91 -25.87 -4.10
CA PRO A 47 58.04 -26.79 -4.29
C PRO A 47 59.40 -26.08 -4.12
N LEU A 48 59.53 -24.82 -4.50
CA LEU A 48 60.79 -24.05 -4.35
C LEU A 48 61.15 -23.81 -2.86
N VAL A 49 60.17 -23.55 -2.03
CA VAL A 49 60.33 -23.47 -0.55
C VAL A 49 60.82 -24.80 0.01
N LYS A 50 60.36 -25.94 -0.54
CA LYS A 50 60.76 -27.27 -0.10
C LYS A 50 62.18 -27.59 -0.55
N ALA A 51 62.58 -27.20 -1.75
CA ALA A 51 63.88 -27.48 -2.34
C ALA A 51 65.03 -26.61 -1.79
N ALA A 52 64.72 -25.45 -1.17
CA ALA A 52 65.70 -24.54 -0.65
C ALA A 52 66.54 -25.18 0.49
N GLU A 53 67.83 -25.35 0.28
CA GLU A 53 68.76 -25.97 1.25
C GLU A 53 69.12 -24.99 2.36
N ASP A 54 69.31 -23.68 2.06
CA ASP A 54 69.62 -22.65 3.05
C ASP A 54 68.39 -22.24 3.86
N ASP A 55 68.51 -22.24 5.21
CA ASP A 55 67.40 -21.84 6.08
C ASP A 55 67.01 -20.38 5.97
N GLY A 56 67.91 -19.48 5.57
CA GLY A 56 67.61 -18.09 5.29
C GLY A 56 66.78 -17.93 4.03
N ALA A 57 67.19 -18.59 2.95
CA ALA A 57 66.51 -18.65 1.69
C ALA A 57 65.10 -19.26 1.86
N ARG A 58 65.02 -20.40 2.57
CA ARG A 58 63.73 -21.05 2.85
C ARG A 58 62.77 -20.12 3.60
N ARG A 59 63.21 -19.42 4.62
CA ARG A 59 62.40 -18.43 5.38
C ARG A 59 61.95 -17.26 4.53
N LEU A 60 62.82 -16.74 3.63
CA LEU A 60 62.48 -15.64 2.74
C LEU A 60 61.41 -16.03 1.70
N LEU A 61 61.56 -17.19 1.06
CA LEU A 61 60.59 -17.74 0.10
C LEU A 61 59.25 -18.08 0.78
N LEU A 62 59.27 -18.63 1.99
CA LEU A 62 58.06 -18.92 2.76
C LEU A 62 57.32 -17.62 3.14
N ARG A 63 58.06 -16.56 3.48
CA ARG A 63 57.45 -15.24 3.74
C ARG A 63 56.85 -14.67 2.48
N LEU A 64 57.56 -14.66 1.37
CA LEU A 64 57.09 -14.23 0.06
C LEU A 64 55.79 -14.99 -0.28
N ARG A 65 55.76 -16.32 -0.19
CA ARG A 65 54.58 -17.12 -0.46
C ARG A 65 53.39 -16.75 0.42
N ARG A 66 53.60 -16.51 1.71
CA ARG A 66 52.53 -16.07 2.65
C ARG A 66 52.03 -14.69 2.31
N ASP A 67 52.92 -13.76 1.98
CA ASP A 67 52.55 -12.38 1.61
C ASP A 67 51.74 -12.38 0.31
N VAL A 68 52.19 -13.14 -0.70
CA VAL A 68 51.45 -13.30 -1.96
C VAL A 68 50.06 -13.94 -1.74
N PHE A 69 50.00 -15.03 -0.97
CA PHE A 69 48.73 -15.70 -0.66
C PHE A 69 47.74 -14.78 0.09
N ASN A 70 48.26 -13.95 1.00
CA ASN A 70 47.47 -12.99 1.74
C ASN A 70 47.27 -11.65 1.01
N GLY A 71 47.75 -11.49 -0.23
CA GLY A 71 47.61 -10.28 -1.01
C GLY A 71 48.42 -9.09 -0.45
N ARG A 72 49.45 -9.34 0.36
CA ARG A 72 50.29 -8.31 1.02
C ARG A 72 51.56 -8.03 0.23
N LEU A 73 52.00 -6.78 0.20
CA LEU A 73 53.28 -6.43 -0.37
C LEU A 73 54.39 -7.05 0.48
N PRO A 74 55.34 -7.84 -0.10
CA PRO A 74 56.44 -8.42 0.63
C PRO A 74 57.36 -7.36 1.20
N GLY A 75 57.84 -7.58 2.40
CA GLY A 75 58.74 -6.64 3.10
C GLY A 75 60.13 -6.47 2.47
N ALA A 76 60.62 -7.47 1.73
CA ALA A 76 61.90 -7.46 1.02
C ALA A 76 61.74 -8.12 -0.37
N PRO A 77 60.98 -7.53 -1.28
CA PRO A 77 60.67 -8.15 -2.55
C PRO A 77 61.86 -8.34 -3.45
N GLU A 78 62.78 -7.38 -3.48
CA GLU A 78 63.97 -7.40 -4.34
C GLU A 78 64.91 -8.57 -3.95
N GLN A 79 65.09 -8.83 -2.66
CA GLN A 79 65.90 -9.97 -2.17
C GLN A 79 65.26 -11.31 -2.53
N ALA A 80 63.94 -11.41 -2.39
CA ALA A 80 63.22 -12.63 -2.74
C ALA A 80 63.22 -12.91 -4.25
N LEU A 81 63.12 -11.86 -5.05
CA LEU A 81 63.19 -11.96 -6.52
C LEU A 81 64.62 -12.36 -7.00
N ALA A 82 65.66 -11.81 -6.41
CA ALA A 82 67.04 -12.21 -6.73
C ALA A 82 67.32 -13.67 -6.39
N LEU A 83 66.80 -14.13 -5.27
CA LEU A 83 66.91 -15.54 -4.88
C LEU A 83 66.17 -16.47 -5.83
N LEU A 84 64.94 -16.13 -6.21
CA LEU A 84 64.16 -16.88 -7.18
C LEU A 84 64.79 -16.94 -8.57
N ALA A 85 65.42 -15.86 -9.01
CA ALA A 85 66.03 -15.77 -10.33
C ALA A 85 67.26 -16.71 -10.50
N ALA A 86 67.88 -17.15 -9.38
CA ALA A 86 68.96 -18.13 -9.41
C ALA A 86 68.43 -19.57 -9.61
N ASP A 87 67.19 -19.88 -9.11
CA ASP A 87 66.64 -21.22 -9.09
C ASP A 87 65.55 -21.41 -10.18
N ASP A 88 64.64 -20.46 -10.37
CA ASP A 88 63.56 -20.46 -11.36
C ASP A 88 63.31 -19.05 -11.85
N THR A 89 63.88 -18.71 -13.02
CA THR A 89 63.71 -17.40 -13.65
C THR A 89 62.27 -17.06 -13.94
N GLY A 90 61.46 -18.07 -14.31
CA GLY A 90 60.03 -17.85 -14.57
C GLY A 90 59.22 -17.53 -13.32
N ALA A 91 59.54 -18.17 -12.18
CA ALA A 91 58.93 -17.85 -10.90
C ALA A 91 59.32 -16.43 -10.41
N ALA A 92 60.59 -16.01 -10.68
CA ALA A 92 61.07 -14.68 -10.39
C ALA A 92 60.32 -13.61 -11.22
N GLU A 93 60.12 -13.86 -12.50
CA GLU A 93 59.35 -12.97 -13.40
C GLU A 93 57.89 -12.83 -12.96
N ASP A 94 57.24 -13.95 -12.62
CA ASP A 94 55.85 -13.98 -12.15
C ASP A 94 55.74 -13.26 -10.81
N ALA A 95 56.63 -13.50 -9.85
CA ALA A 95 56.67 -12.79 -8.57
C ALA A 95 56.95 -11.30 -8.76
N GLY A 96 57.88 -10.94 -9.64
CA GLY A 96 58.20 -9.56 -9.98
C GLY A 96 56.98 -8.82 -10.60
N ARG A 97 56.25 -9.50 -11.49
CA ARG A 97 54.99 -8.98 -12.05
C ARG A 97 53.97 -8.78 -10.98
N TRP A 98 53.73 -9.77 -10.12
CA TRP A 98 52.79 -9.70 -9.01
C TRP A 98 53.10 -8.56 -8.04
N VAL A 99 54.40 -8.34 -7.70
CA VAL A 99 54.85 -7.23 -6.83
C VAL A 99 54.58 -5.88 -7.49
N ARG A 100 54.84 -5.74 -8.80
CA ARG A 100 54.51 -4.49 -9.54
C ARG A 100 53.01 -4.21 -9.56
N ASP A 101 52.19 -5.25 -9.87
CA ASP A 101 50.74 -5.13 -9.90
C ASP A 101 50.19 -4.77 -8.51
N ARG A 102 50.72 -5.35 -7.44
CA ARG A 102 50.34 -5.01 -6.07
C ARG A 102 50.67 -3.58 -5.68
N ARG A 103 51.84 -3.06 -6.09
CA ARG A 103 52.19 -1.66 -5.91
C ARG A 103 51.29 -0.74 -6.71
N ALA A 104 50.94 -1.12 -7.91
CA ALA A 104 49.99 -0.38 -8.75
C ALA A 104 48.60 -0.29 -8.11
N LEU A 105 48.16 -1.40 -7.48
CA LEU A 105 46.89 -1.41 -6.71
C LEU A 105 46.95 -0.45 -5.51
N ASP A 106 48.06 -0.39 -4.77
CA ASP A 106 48.22 0.56 -3.67
C ASP A 106 48.10 2.01 -4.14
N GLY A 107 48.73 2.30 -5.30
CA GLY A 107 48.58 3.60 -5.97
C GLY A 107 47.12 3.88 -6.36
N LEU A 108 46.44 2.90 -6.98
CA LEU A 108 45.04 3.01 -7.37
C LEU A 108 44.11 3.27 -6.18
N LEU A 109 44.37 2.62 -5.03
CA LEU A 109 43.55 2.84 -3.81
C LEU A 109 43.66 4.30 -3.31
N THR A 110 44.82 4.97 -3.48
CA THR A 110 44.96 6.37 -3.07
C THR A 110 44.18 7.35 -3.93
N GLU A 111 43.79 6.98 -5.16
CA GLU A 111 42.98 7.84 -6.06
C GLU A 111 41.54 8.03 -5.56
N GLY A 112 41.02 7.09 -4.75
CA GLY A 112 39.62 7.07 -4.38
C GLY A 112 39.15 8.25 -3.52
N ALA A 113 39.97 8.67 -2.56
CA ALA A 113 39.57 9.71 -1.61
C ALA A 113 39.32 11.08 -2.29
N PRO A 114 40.23 11.61 -3.15
CA PRO A 114 39.95 12.85 -3.87
C PRO A 114 38.80 12.75 -4.87
N LEU A 115 38.66 11.60 -5.56
CA LEU A 115 37.53 11.38 -6.48
C LEU A 115 36.17 11.45 -5.75
N LEU A 116 36.03 10.69 -4.68
CA LEU A 116 34.77 10.66 -3.92
C LEU A 116 34.48 12.02 -3.28
N ALA A 117 35.50 12.74 -2.78
CA ALA A 117 35.29 14.08 -2.22
C ALA A 117 34.77 15.07 -3.26
N ALA A 118 35.35 15.07 -4.47
CA ALA A 118 34.88 15.91 -5.57
C ALA A 118 33.46 15.57 -6.01
N GLU A 119 33.16 14.27 -6.19
CA GLU A 119 31.81 13.83 -6.58
C GLU A 119 30.77 14.02 -5.47
N THR A 120 31.15 13.90 -4.20
CA THR A 120 30.26 14.21 -3.07
C THR A 120 29.87 15.69 -3.08
N THR A 121 30.80 16.59 -3.36
CA THR A 121 30.50 18.02 -3.49
C THR A 121 29.56 18.27 -4.66
N ARG A 122 29.83 17.68 -5.82
CA ARG A 122 28.99 17.78 -7.00
C ARG A 122 27.56 17.23 -6.73
N THR A 123 27.45 16.05 -6.14
CA THR A 123 26.14 15.42 -5.87
C THR A 123 25.33 16.16 -4.81
N ARG A 124 25.98 16.78 -3.81
CA ARG A 124 25.33 17.69 -2.87
C ARG A 124 24.81 18.95 -3.55
N THR A 125 25.58 19.50 -4.50
CA THR A 125 25.12 20.64 -5.30
C THR A 125 23.90 20.25 -6.13
N ALA A 126 23.94 19.09 -6.79
CA ALA A 126 22.80 18.55 -7.54
C ALA A 126 21.57 18.32 -6.65
N LEU A 127 21.74 17.69 -5.47
CA LEU A 127 20.64 17.48 -4.52
C LEU A 127 19.99 18.80 -4.12
N ARG A 128 20.78 19.84 -3.83
CA ARG A 128 20.24 21.15 -3.47
C ARG A 128 19.45 21.80 -4.60
N GLY A 129 19.90 21.65 -5.85
CA GLY A 129 19.13 22.07 -7.01
C GLY A 129 17.79 21.33 -7.12
N LEU A 130 17.81 20.00 -6.96
CA LEU A 130 16.61 19.18 -7.00
C LEU A 130 15.62 19.46 -5.86
N LEU A 131 16.11 19.92 -4.70
CA LEU A 131 15.24 20.33 -3.60
C LEU A 131 14.46 21.63 -3.88
N GLY A 132 14.80 22.34 -4.95
CA GLY A 132 14.03 23.46 -5.49
C GLY A 132 12.84 23.03 -6.37
N GLU A 133 12.76 21.76 -6.76
CA GLU A 133 11.68 21.24 -7.60
C GLU A 133 10.30 21.47 -6.96
N GLU A 134 9.41 22.13 -7.69
CA GLU A 134 8.13 22.57 -7.15
C GLU A 134 7.28 21.40 -6.64
N ARG A 135 7.15 20.32 -7.41
CA ARG A 135 6.37 19.14 -7.01
C ARG A 135 6.91 18.52 -5.72
N LEU A 136 8.22 18.50 -5.52
CA LEU A 136 8.81 18.02 -4.27
C LEU A 136 8.50 18.95 -3.09
N ARG A 137 8.63 20.28 -3.29
CA ARG A 137 8.34 21.28 -2.24
C ARG A 137 6.87 21.26 -1.83
N LEU A 138 5.96 21.22 -2.78
CA LEU A 138 4.51 21.15 -2.52
C LEU A 138 4.14 19.91 -1.69
N GLY A 139 4.64 18.74 -2.07
CA GLY A 139 4.39 17.51 -1.32
C GLY A 139 5.00 17.51 0.09
N LEU A 140 6.16 18.14 0.27
CA LEU A 140 6.83 18.24 1.58
C LEU A 140 6.03 19.08 2.59
N LEU A 141 5.33 20.11 2.15
CA LEU A 141 4.47 20.92 3.02
C LEU A 141 3.44 20.10 3.79
N LEU A 142 2.92 19.02 3.17
CA LEU A 142 1.97 18.11 3.82
C LEU A 142 2.66 16.91 4.47
N ALA A 143 3.73 16.38 3.87
CA ALA A 143 4.40 15.16 4.34
C ALA A 143 5.33 15.41 5.53
N SER A 144 6.05 16.52 5.54
CA SER A 144 7.02 16.87 6.58
C SER A 144 7.26 18.38 6.63
N PRO A 145 6.33 19.16 7.22
CA PRO A 145 6.48 20.61 7.35
C PRO A 145 7.80 21.02 8.02
N GLU A 146 8.24 20.27 9.06
CA GLU A 146 9.48 20.59 9.77
C GLU A 146 10.74 20.35 8.93
N LEU A 147 10.69 19.44 7.97
CA LEU A 147 11.79 19.29 7.01
C LEU A 147 11.75 20.44 6.02
N GLU A 148 10.59 20.79 5.52
CA GLU A 148 10.40 21.85 4.53
C GLU A 148 10.92 23.19 5.05
N GLU A 149 10.62 23.55 6.30
CA GLU A 149 11.16 24.74 6.97
C GLU A 149 12.70 24.79 7.06
N ARG A 150 13.34 23.61 7.08
CA ARG A 150 14.79 23.48 7.22
C ARG A 150 15.53 23.40 5.88
N LEU A 151 14.79 23.20 4.78
CA LEU A 151 15.42 23.00 3.48
C LEU A 151 16.19 24.20 3.02
N ASP A 152 15.70 25.43 3.24
CA ASP A 152 16.37 26.65 2.79
C ASP A 152 17.73 26.81 3.49
N ALA A 153 17.84 26.44 4.77
CA ALA A 153 19.11 26.43 5.50
C ALA A 153 20.07 25.35 4.97
N TYR A 154 19.55 24.20 4.54
CA TYR A 154 20.36 23.15 3.91
C TYR A 154 20.81 23.57 2.50
N ILE A 155 19.93 24.15 1.70
CA ILE A 155 20.22 24.62 0.33
C ILE A 155 21.29 25.73 0.37
N GLY A 156 21.21 26.66 1.32
CA GLY A 156 22.18 27.76 1.47
C GLY A 156 23.52 27.38 2.09
N ALA A 157 23.71 26.19 2.64
CA ALA A 157 24.96 25.75 3.23
C ALA A 157 26.00 25.44 2.15
N ASP A 158 27.30 25.46 2.47
CA ASP A 158 28.39 25.12 1.54
C ASP A 158 28.38 23.60 1.21
N PRO A 159 28.26 23.19 -0.07
CA PRO A 159 28.25 21.78 -0.47
C PRO A 159 29.58 21.07 -0.24
N GLY A 160 30.72 21.80 -0.27
CA GLY A 160 32.05 21.24 -0.05
C GLY A 160 32.34 20.99 1.43
N ARG A 161 31.63 21.66 2.33
CA ARG A 161 31.82 21.50 3.77
C ARG A 161 31.12 20.23 4.29
N ARG A 162 31.81 19.46 5.13
CA ARG A 162 31.18 18.31 5.80
C ARG A 162 30.02 18.79 6.66
N PRO A 163 28.76 18.31 6.41
CA PRO A 163 27.61 18.76 7.15
C PRO A 163 27.65 18.30 8.62
N ASP A 164 27.21 19.15 9.52
CA ASP A 164 27.01 18.82 10.92
C ASP A 164 25.91 17.76 11.13
N LYS A 165 25.67 17.36 12.37
CA LYS A 165 24.64 16.34 12.69
C LYS A 165 23.22 16.76 12.25
N ARG A 166 22.88 18.03 12.34
CA ARG A 166 21.56 18.57 11.98
C ARG A 166 21.39 18.59 10.44
N LEU A 167 22.37 19.10 9.72
CA LEU A 167 22.37 19.13 8.25
C LEU A 167 22.41 17.73 7.66
N ARG A 168 23.17 16.79 8.24
CA ARG A 168 23.15 15.37 7.81
C ARG A 168 21.80 14.71 7.99
N LYS A 169 21.06 15.05 9.06
CA LYS A 169 19.69 14.54 9.25
C LYS A 169 18.76 15.13 8.18
N ALA A 170 18.87 16.42 7.88
CA ALA A 170 18.11 17.07 6.82
C ALA A 170 18.44 16.48 5.45
N GLU A 171 19.74 16.31 5.11
CA GLU A 171 20.22 15.69 3.87
C GLU A 171 19.61 14.30 3.64
N ARG A 172 19.66 13.44 4.64
CA ARG A 172 19.08 12.08 4.54
C ARG A 172 17.56 12.10 4.39
N SER A 173 16.86 12.94 5.14
CA SER A 173 15.41 13.05 5.03
C SER A 173 15.00 13.62 3.68
N ALA A 174 15.69 14.66 3.20
CA ALA A 174 15.46 15.28 1.89
C ALA A 174 15.67 14.25 0.76
N LEU A 175 16.76 13.48 0.82
CA LEU A 175 17.07 12.42 -0.14
C LEU A 175 15.97 11.33 -0.13
N ALA A 176 15.49 10.92 1.05
CA ALA A 176 14.44 9.93 1.15
C ALA A 176 13.12 10.40 0.49
N TYR A 177 12.77 11.67 0.64
CA TYR A 177 11.61 12.25 -0.05
C TYR A 177 11.82 12.44 -1.54
N LEU A 178 13.04 12.82 -1.97
CA LEU A 178 13.38 12.87 -3.39
C LEU A 178 13.22 11.49 -4.04
N TYR A 179 13.78 10.44 -3.44
CA TYR A 179 13.60 9.06 -3.92
C TYR A 179 12.15 8.60 -3.86
N ARG A 180 11.38 9.05 -2.87
CA ARG A 180 9.95 8.77 -2.82
C ARG A 180 9.24 9.38 -4.02
N THR A 181 9.59 10.61 -4.39
CA THR A 181 8.94 11.36 -5.46
C THR A 181 9.33 10.85 -6.85
N ALA A 182 10.55 10.31 -7.03
CA ALA A 182 11.05 9.82 -8.31
C ALA A 182 10.87 8.29 -8.50
N CYS A 183 10.93 7.51 -7.42
CA CYS A 183 11.05 6.06 -7.52
C CYS A 183 9.87 5.28 -6.90
N LYS A 184 8.80 5.95 -6.45
CA LYS A 184 7.62 5.30 -5.86
C LYS A 184 6.33 5.81 -6.48
N THR A 185 5.33 4.94 -6.50
CA THR A 185 4.00 5.16 -7.08
C THR A 185 2.88 5.26 -6.03
N SER A 186 3.23 5.35 -4.74
CA SER A 186 2.24 5.48 -3.66
C SER A 186 1.65 6.89 -3.60
N PRO A 187 0.35 7.10 -3.89
CA PRO A 187 -0.26 8.41 -3.96
C PRO A 187 -0.19 9.17 -2.63
N PHE A 188 0.35 10.38 -2.68
CA PHE A 188 0.34 11.35 -1.60
C PHE A 188 0.76 12.71 -2.15
N SER A 189 -0.20 13.66 -2.23
CA SER A 189 0.04 15.00 -2.75
C SER A 189 0.83 14.93 -4.09
N THR A 190 1.66 15.88 -4.38
CA THR A 190 2.43 15.98 -5.62
C THR A 190 3.58 14.97 -5.76
N PHE A 191 3.78 14.08 -4.79
CA PHE A 191 4.78 13.00 -4.94
C PHE A 191 4.36 11.95 -5.96
N THR A 192 3.05 11.79 -6.19
CA THR A 192 2.50 10.82 -7.14
C THR A 192 1.16 11.31 -7.64
N ALA A 193 1.00 11.41 -8.94
CA ALA A 193 -0.30 11.68 -9.54
C ALA A 193 -1.01 10.40 -9.96
N VAL A 194 -2.33 10.52 -10.14
CA VAL A 194 -3.18 9.50 -10.75
C VAL A 194 -3.74 10.00 -12.07
N ALA A 195 -3.86 9.10 -13.05
CA ALA A 195 -4.52 9.38 -14.33
C ALA A 195 -5.46 8.24 -14.70
N LEU A 196 -6.59 8.56 -15.28
CA LEU A 196 -7.43 7.54 -15.91
C LEU A 196 -6.86 7.23 -17.30
N GLY A 197 -7.00 5.99 -17.71
CA GLY A 197 -6.53 5.56 -19.01
C GLY A 197 -7.41 4.49 -19.61
N ARG A 198 -7.18 4.26 -20.89
CA ARG A 198 -7.78 3.19 -21.68
C ARG A 198 -6.69 2.31 -22.28
N PHE A 199 -7.04 1.07 -22.49
CA PHE A 199 -6.23 0.14 -23.26
C PHE A 199 -6.65 0.19 -24.74
N THR A 200 -5.66 0.01 -25.63
CA THR A 200 -5.90 -0.19 -27.06
C THR A 200 -5.41 -1.58 -27.46
N GLU A 201 -6.27 -2.33 -28.16
CA GLU A 201 -5.97 -3.72 -28.61
C GLU A 201 -5.47 -3.80 -30.06
N GLY A 202 -5.14 -2.66 -30.69
CA GLY A 202 -4.71 -2.58 -32.08
C GLY A 202 -5.74 -1.95 -32.99
N ALA A 203 -5.31 -1.50 -34.16
CA ALA A 203 -6.13 -0.79 -35.13
C ALA A 203 -7.28 -1.65 -35.66
N ASP A 204 -8.45 -1.61 -35.00
CA ASP A 204 -9.68 -1.66 -35.75
C ASP A 204 -9.80 -0.30 -36.45
N GLY A 205 -9.76 -0.37 -37.79
CA GLY A 205 -9.81 0.81 -38.67
C GLY A 205 -11.11 1.58 -38.55
N GLY A 206 -11.26 2.34 -37.48
CA GLY A 206 -12.25 3.39 -37.31
C GLY A 206 -11.54 4.70 -37.58
N GLU A 207 -11.92 5.30 -38.69
CA GLU A 207 -11.60 6.61 -39.26
C GLU A 207 -10.89 7.56 -38.26
N ALA A 208 -9.57 7.71 -38.46
CA ALA A 208 -8.82 8.83 -37.92
C ALA A 208 -9.47 10.10 -38.53
N GLY A 209 -10.12 10.88 -37.68
CA GLY A 209 -10.55 12.23 -38.03
C GLY A 209 -9.33 12.98 -38.58
N ASP A 210 -9.48 13.44 -39.81
CA ASP A 210 -8.53 14.24 -40.56
C ASP A 210 -8.13 15.49 -39.75
N GLY A 211 -6.85 15.58 -39.35
CA GLY A 211 -6.30 16.82 -38.78
C GLY A 211 -5.29 16.69 -37.66
N GLY A 212 -4.21 15.93 -37.83
CA GLY A 212 -3.05 15.97 -36.95
C GLY A 212 -1.97 15.01 -37.41
N GLU A 213 -0.76 15.53 -37.74
CA GLU A 213 0.41 14.74 -38.03
C GLU A 213 0.67 13.72 -36.90
N GLY A 214 0.21 12.48 -37.09
CA GLY A 214 0.40 11.39 -36.15
C GLY A 214 1.87 11.00 -36.09
N THR A 215 2.54 11.44 -35.06
CA THR A 215 3.77 10.75 -34.61
C THR A 215 3.38 9.33 -34.28
N GLU A 216 3.89 8.35 -35.02
CA GLU A 216 3.82 6.93 -34.70
C GLU A 216 4.20 6.75 -33.21
N SER A 217 3.21 6.46 -32.35
CA SER A 217 3.46 6.23 -30.95
C SER A 217 4.22 4.90 -30.82
N ASP A 218 5.43 4.98 -30.30
CA ASP A 218 6.22 3.79 -29.97
C ASP A 218 5.35 2.85 -29.11
N PRO A 219 5.05 1.64 -29.58
CA PRO A 219 4.15 0.72 -28.89
C PRO A 219 4.66 0.44 -27.47
N GLY A 220 3.77 0.53 -26.49
CA GLY A 220 4.10 0.30 -25.09
C GLY A 220 4.60 1.53 -24.32
N ILE A 221 4.62 2.72 -24.91
CA ILE A 221 4.88 3.99 -24.18
C ILE A 221 3.58 4.64 -23.79
N VAL A 222 3.48 5.00 -22.51
CA VAL A 222 2.40 5.85 -21.97
C VAL A 222 2.91 7.29 -21.84
N ARG A 223 2.29 8.22 -22.53
CA ARG A 223 2.58 9.65 -22.41
C ARG A 223 1.86 10.24 -21.20
N VAL A 224 2.65 10.79 -20.27
CA VAL A 224 2.14 11.43 -19.05
C VAL A 224 1.94 12.92 -19.31
N PRO A 225 0.75 13.46 -19.06
CA PRO A 225 0.49 14.90 -19.18
C PRO A 225 1.38 15.71 -18.23
N GLU A 226 1.80 16.90 -18.68
CA GLU A 226 2.64 17.81 -17.88
C GLU A 226 1.84 18.55 -16.82
N GLU A 227 0.60 18.88 -17.12
CA GLU A 227 -0.29 19.59 -16.22
C GLU A 227 -0.84 18.64 -15.15
N TRP A 228 -0.72 19.06 -13.91
CA TRP A 228 -1.17 18.32 -12.74
C TRP A 228 -2.07 19.18 -11.87
N THR A 229 -3.25 18.66 -11.52
CA THR A 229 -4.24 19.37 -10.71
C THR A 229 -4.35 18.70 -9.33
N GLY A 230 -4.17 19.50 -8.27
CA GLY A 230 -4.36 19.06 -6.90
C GLY A 230 -5.81 19.12 -6.45
N HIS A 231 -6.25 18.15 -5.66
CA HIS A 231 -7.58 18.08 -5.06
C HIS A 231 -7.46 17.98 -3.54
N PRO A 232 -7.25 19.11 -2.82
CA PRO A 232 -7.11 19.12 -1.38
C PRO A 232 -8.47 19.02 -0.69
N ARG A 233 -8.53 18.26 0.41
CA ARG A 233 -9.70 18.16 1.30
C ARG A 233 -9.24 18.26 2.74
N LEU A 234 -10.04 18.94 3.58
CA LEU A 234 -9.76 19.02 5.02
C LEU A 234 -9.77 17.61 5.63
N ASN A 235 -8.86 17.38 6.58
CA ASN A 235 -8.85 16.15 7.36
C ASN A 235 -10.16 16.03 8.17
N VAL A 236 -10.98 15.02 7.87
CA VAL A 236 -12.29 14.81 8.50
C VAL A 236 -12.23 14.65 10.01
N VAL A 237 -11.09 14.22 10.57
CA VAL A 237 -10.87 14.18 12.03
C VAL A 237 -11.07 15.56 12.69
N VAL A 238 -10.76 16.63 11.98
CA VAL A 238 -10.98 18.01 12.48
C VAL A 238 -12.48 18.27 12.64
N LEU A 239 -13.29 17.89 11.65
CA LEU A 239 -14.76 18.06 11.67
C LEU A 239 -15.39 17.22 12.78
N ALA A 240 -14.96 15.98 12.93
CA ALA A 240 -15.39 15.11 14.02
C ALA A 240 -15.11 15.75 15.40
N ARG A 241 -13.93 16.35 15.56
CA ARG A 241 -13.57 17.05 16.80
C ARG A 241 -14.45 18.29 17.06
N LEU A 242 -14.78 19.06 16.04
CA LEU A 242 -15.72 20.19 16.17
C LEU A 242 -17.11 19.70 16.58
N ALA A 243 -17.59 18.60 15.96
CA ALA A 243 -18.88 18.00 16.31
C ALA A 243 -18.92 17.52 17.79
N GLU A 244 -17.85 16.88 18.26
CA GLU A 244 -17.71 16.45 19.66
C GLU A 244 -17.81 17.64 20.63
N LEU A 245 -17.09 18.74 20.35
CA LEU A 245 -17.12 19.94 21.18
C LEU A 245 -18.51 20.57 21.25
N MET A 246 -19.24 20.58 20.13
CA MET A 246 -20.61 21.07 20.08
C MET A 246 -21.58 20.19 20.87
N ALA A 247 -21.45 18.87 20.72
CA ALA A 247 -22.28 17.92 21.45
C ALA A 247 -21.99 17.89 22.97
N ALA A 248 -20.76 18.21 23.36
CA ALA A 248 -20.38 18.29 24.78
C ALA A 248 -20.97 19.52 25.49
N ASP A 249 -21.25 20.61 24.79
CA ASP A 249 -21.83 21.81 25.34
C ASP A 249 -23.35 21.68 25.51
N PRO A 250 -23.93 21.70 26.74
CA PRO A 250 -25.35 21.48 26.94
C PRO A 250 -26.25 22.50 26.24
N GLY A 251 -25.80 23.75 26.09
CA GLY A 251 -26.55 24.80 25.42
C GLY A 251 -26.69 24.56 23.93
N ARG A 252 -25.60 24.17 23.26
CA ARG A 252 -25.57 23.81 21.82
C ARG A 252 -26.21 22.46 21.58
N ARG A 253 -25.90 21.46 22.43
CA ARG A 253 -26.52 20.13 22.35
C ARG A 253 -28.03 20.19 22.30
N GLY A 254 -28.65 21.11 23.10
CA GLY A 254 -30.10 21.30 23.12
C GLY A 254 -30.71 21.64 21.75
N ASP A 255 -29.95 22.22 20.84
CA ASP A 255 -30.39 22.59 19.50
C ASP A 255 -30.17 21.48 18.45
N LEU A 256 -29.32 20.50 18.77
CA LEU A 256 -29.00 19.45 17.82
C LEU A 256 -30.16 18.46 17.64
N PRO A 257 -30.39 18.01 16.40
CA PRO A 257 -31.37 16.96 16.13
C PRO A 257 -30.84 15.61 16.69
N VAL A 258 -31.75 14.87 17.26
CA VAL A 258 -31.51 13.52 17.80
C VAL A 258 -32.42 12.50 17.14
N THR A 259 -31.92 11.29 17.01
CA THR A 259 -32.62 10.12 16.48
C THR A 259 -32.39 8.91 17.37
N LEU A 260 -33.18 7.86 17.21
CA LEU A 260 -32.89 6.58 17.83
C LEU A 260 -31.82 5.80 17.05
N SER A 261 -31.12 4.94 17.75
CA SER A 261 -30.28 3.92 17.11
C SER A 261 -31.10 3.08 16.15
N SER A 262 -30.65 2.96 14.90
CA SER A 262 -31.36 2.11 13.92
C SER A 262 -31.26 0.63 14.29
N GLY A 263 -32.23 -0.17 13.84
CA GLY A 263 -32.26 -1.62 14.05
C GLY A 263 -32.62 -2.06 15.48
N TRP A 264 -33.17 -1.14 16.30
CA TRP A 264 -33.72 -1.55 17.60
C TRP A 264 -34.98 -2.43 17.44
N ARG A 265 -35.15 -3.38 18.34
CA ARG A 265 -36.34 -4.28 18.38
C ARG A 265 -36.70 -4.64 19.81
N HIS A 266 -37.95 -5.01 20.00
CA HIS A 266 -38.35 -5.65 21.24
C HIS A 266 -37.83 -7.10 21.28
N ASP A 267 -37.32 -7.50 22.43
CA ASP A 267 -36.84 -8.84 22.74
C ASP A 267 -37.32 -9.24 24.15
N GLU A 268 -38.43 -9.93 24.21
CA GLU A 268 -39.17 -10.28 25.45
C GLU A 268 -39.43 -9.07 26.35
N ASP A 269 -38.74 -8.98 27.50
CA ASP A 269 -38.83 -7.90 28.48
C ASP A 269 -37.82 -6.76 28.27
N ARG A 270 -37.11 -6.78 27.13
CA ARG A 270 -36.05 -5.81 26.81
C ARG A 270 -36.23 -5.15 25.45
N VAL A 271 -35.57 -4.05 25.28
CA VAL A 271 -35.32 -3.41 23.97
C VAL A 271 -33.88 -3.69 23.58
N ARG A 272 -33.74 -4.35 22.47
CA ARG A 272 -32.46 -4.67 21.87
C ARG A 272 -32.05 -3.62 20.85
N TYR A 273 -30.80 -3.17 20.87
CA TYR A 273 -30.24 -2.23 19.88
C TYR A 273 -28.75 -2.42 19.73
N VAL A 274 -28.15 -1.82 18.69
CA VAL A 274 -26.71 -1.86 18.45
C VAL A 274 -26.07 -0.59 18.98
N ARG A 275 -25.10 -0.76 19.88
CA ARG A 275 -24.20 0.30 20.30
C ARG A 275 -22.89 0.22 19.52
N ARG A 276 -22.57 1.28 18.79
CA ARG A 276 -21.25 1.47 18.17
C ARG A 276 -20.37 2.28 19.11
N SER A 277 -19.24 1.70 19.51
CA SER A 277 -18.18 2.39 20.23
C SER A 277 -17.00 2.59 19.29
N VAL A 278 -16.47 3.82 19.24
CA VAL A 278 -15.26 4.17 18.50
C VAL A 278 -14.19 4.55 19.50
N THR A 279 -13.10 3.81 19.53
CA THR A 279 -11.91 4.22 20.28
C THR A 279 -11.13 5.18 19.41
N ALA A 280 -11.02 6.46 19.81
CA ALA A 280 -10.17 7.42 19.12
C ALA A 280 -8.73 6.90 19.13
N GLY A 281 -8.19 6.60 17.96
CA GLY A 281 -6.77 6.26 17.80
C GLY A 281 -5.92 7.47 18.13
N ASP A 282 -4.75 7.19 18.72
CA ASP A 282 -3.70 8.16 18.95
C ASP A 282 -3.27 8.84 17.64
N ASP A 283 -2.73 10.05 17.67
CA ASP A 283 -2.45 11.02 16.59
C ASP A 283 -1.69 10.52 15.34
N GLY A 284 -1.37 9.27 15.23
CA GLY A 284 -0.84 8.65 14.04
C GLY A 284 -1.97 8.09 13.18
N ALA A 285 -2.17 8.57 11.98
CA ALA A 285 -3.12 8.21 10.93
C ALA A 285 -3.40 6.69 10.67
N ALA A 286 -3.17 5.82 11.64
CA ALA A 286 -3.47 4.40 11.62
C ALA A 286 -4.73 4.16 12.45
N VAL A 287 -5.84 3.88 11.78
CA VAL A 287 -7.00 3.23 12.42
C VAL A 287 -6.50 1.90 12.99
N THR A 288 -6.46 1.78 14.30
CA THR A 288 -6.16 0.50 14.95
C THR A 288 -7.30 -0.47 14.66
N PHE A 289 -7.00 -1.77 14.50
CA PHE A 289 -7.99 -2.81 14.19
C PHE A 289 -9.15 -2.93 15.21
N ASP A 290 -9.04 -2.26 16.34
CA ASP A 290 -10.04 -2.24 17.42
C ASP A 290 -10.78 -0.90 17.55
N ALA A 291 -10.68 -0.02 16.54
CA ALA A 291 -11.18 1.36 16.66
C ALA A 291 -12.70 1.50 16.71
N ALA A 292 -13.45 0.59 16.08
CA ALA A 292 -14.91 0.60 16.08
C ALA A 292 -15.47 -0.78 16.39
N ARG A 293 -16.39 -0.85 17.37
CA ARG A 293 -17.07 -2.09 17.78
C ARG A 293 -18.57 -1.88 17.78
N ASP A 294 -19.30 -2.84 17.19
CA ASP A 294 -20.74 -2.94 17.24
C ASP A 294 -21.12 -4.05 18.24
N ARG A 295 -21.82 -3.69 19.30
CA ARG A 295 -22.30 -4.65 20.26
C ARG A 295 -23.82 -4.55 20.42
N LEU A 296 -24.49 -5.71 20.55
CA LEU A 296 -25.88 -5.75 20.95
C LEU A 296 -25.98 -5.39 22.43
N PHE A 297 -26.80 -4.38 22.69
CA PHE A 297 -27.18 -3.96 24.05
C PHE A 297 -28.65 -4.21 24.28
N PHE A 298 -28.97 -4.47 25.52
CA PHE A 298 -30.31 -4.79 25.95
C PHE A 298 -30.71 -3.84 27.09
N LEU A 299 -31.67 -2.99 26.83
CA LEU A 299 -32.27 -2.14 27.85
C LEU A 299 -33.54 -2.78 28.37
N ARG A 300 -33.73 -2.77 29.69
CA ARG A 300 -34.98 -3.25 30.27
C ARG A 300 -36.13 -2.35 29.78
N ARG A 301 -37.22 -2.96 29.37
CA ARG A 301 -38.46 -2.25 29.00
C ARG A 301 -38.98 -1.50 30.20
N SER A 302 -39.17 -0.20 30.04
CA SER A 302 -39.80 0.67 31.00
C SER A 302 -40.91 1.45 30.29
N ASP A 303 -41.93 1.87 31.01
CA ASP A 303 -42.99 2.71 30.45
C ASP A 303 -42.45 3.94 29.72
N THR A 304 -41.45 4.57 30.31
CA THR A 304 -40.78 5.74 29.71
C THR A 304 -40.04 5.40 28.41
N LEU A 305 -39.36 4.27 28.37
CA LEU A 305 -38.64 3.85 27.15
C LEU A 305 -39.63 3.49 26.04
N GLU A 306 -40.72 2.81 26.35
CA GLU A 306 -41.77 2.44 25.36
C GLU A 306 -42.42 3.70 24.76
N LYS A 307 -42.74 4.70 25.61
CA LYS A 307 -43.29 5.97 25.13
C LYS A 307 -42.29 6.76 24.32
N LEU A 308 -41.01 6.70 24.67
CA LEU A 308 -39.93 7.28 23.88
C LEU A 308 -39.83 6.65 22.49
N LEU A 309 -39.89 5.31 22.42
CA LEU A 309 -39.88 4.58 21.15
C LEU A 309 -41.12 4.93 20.30
N ALA A 310 -42.27 5.04 20.90
CA ALA A 310 -43.50 5.47 20.22
C ALA A 310 -43.39 6.89 19.68
N LEU A 311 -42.85 7.81 20.50
CA LEU A 311 -42.59 9.22 20.08
C LEU A 311 -41.72 9.29 18.82
N PHE A 312 -40.64 8.54 18.78
CA PHE A 312 -39.76 8.51 17.62
C PHE A 312 -40.38 7.75 16.43
N GLY A 313 -41.31 6.86 16.67
CA GLY A 313 -42.12 6.27 15.61
C GLY A 313 -43.00 7.28 14.89
N GLU A 314 -43.56 8.27 15.62
CA GLU A 314 -44.36 9.36 15.06
C GLU A 314 -43.48 10.50 14.52
N ARG A 315 -42.36 10.78 15.19
CA ARG A 315 -41.41 11.87 14.87
C ARG A 315 -39.99 11.33 14.85
N PRO A 316 -39.51 10.84 13.71
CA PRO A 316 -38.22 10.16 13.61
C PRO A 316 -37.01 11.01 14.04
N GLN A 317 -37.18 12.35 14.01
CA GLN A 317 -36.15 13.30 14.41
C GLN A 317 -36.75 14.42 15.26
N LEU A 318 -36.11 14.72 16.39
CA LEU A 318 -36.49 15.80 17.30
C LEU A 318 -35.24 16.58 17.71
N ARG A 319 -35.38 17.83 18.12
CA ARG A 319 -34.28 18.53 18.82
C ARG A 319 -34.12 17.96 20.22
N TYR A 320 -32.88 17.88 20.69
CA TYR A 320 -32.58 17.38 22.05
C TYR A 320 -33.38 18.11 23.13
N ARG A 321 -33.52 19.46 23.06
CA ARG A 321 -34.31 20.25 24.00
C ARG A 321 -35.80 19.92 23.98
N ASP A 322 -36.35 19.59 22.80
CA ASP A 322 -37.75 19.23 22.65
C ASP A 322 -38.02 17.84 23.23
N LEU A 323 -37.06 16.94 23.04
CA LEU A 323 -37.07 15.63 23.68
C LEU A 323 -36.95 15.74 25.20
N ALA A 324 -36.09 16.63 25.70
CA ALA A 324 -35.94 16.92 27.16
C ALA A 324 -37.23 17.48 27.75
N ARG A 325 -37.88 18.42 27.05
CA ARG A 325 -39.17 18.98 27.47
C ARG A 325 -40.26 17.90 27.49
N TRP A 326 -40.39 17.12 26.42
CA TRP A 326 -41.34 16.03 26.38
C TRP A 326 -41.13 15.02 27.52
N LEU A 327 -39.88 14.67 27.83
CA LEU A 327 -39.56 13.76 28.92
C LEU A 327 -39.93 14.32 30.29
N ALA A 328 -39.72 15.64 30.52
CA ALA A 328 -40.11 16.33 31.74
C ALA A 328 -41.63 16.31 31.94
N GLU A 329 -42.39 16.58 30.88
CA GLU A 329 -43.85 16.54 30.88
C GLU A 329 -44.38 15.13 31.15
N GLU A 330 -43.80 14.11 30.47
CA GLU A 330 -44.26 12.72 30.56
C GLU A 330 -44.00 12.11 31.96
N ARG A 331 -42.86 12.48 32.58
CA ARG A 331 -42.47 11.93 33.89
C ARG A 331 -42.84 12.80 35.07
N GLY A 332 -43.17 14.07 34.85
CA GLY A 332 -43.25 15.04 35.92
C GLY A 332 -41.95 15.23 36.69
N ALA A 333 -40.82 15.01 36.01
CA ALA A 333 -39.48 15.03 36.59
C ALA A 333 -38.80 16.38 36.40
N GLY A 334 -37.87 16.72 37.32
CA GLY A 334 -37.09 17.94 37.21
C GLY A 334 -36.11 17.96 36.02
N PRO A 335 -35.68 19.17 35.56
CA PRO A 335 -34.80 19.27 34.39
C PRO A 335 -33.48 18.46 34.51
N ASP A 336 -32.87 18.48 35.70
CA ASP A 336 -31.61 17.79 35.98
C ASP A 336 -31.76 16.24 35.89
N GLU A 337 -32.92 15.72 36.27
CA GLU A 337 -33.20 14.30 36.20
C GLU A 337 -33.40 13.87 34.73
N CYS A 338 -34.14 14.68 33.96
CA CYS A 338 -34.32 14.46 32.52
C CYS A 338 -33.01 14.55 31.76
N GLU A 339 -32.15 15.52 32.05
CA GLU A 339 -30.84 15.66 31.44
C GLU A 339 -29.94 14.47 31.76
N ARG A 340 -29.90 13.99 33.00
CA ARG A 340 -29.16 12.75 33.35
C ARG A 340 -29.68 11.52 32.59
N TYR A 341 -30.98 11.39 32.45
CA TYR A 341 -31.58 10.27 31.74
C TYR A 341 -31.24 10.30 30.23
N LEU A 342 -31.36 11.46 29.58
CA LEU A 342 -31.07 11.64 28.18
C LEU A 342 -29.55 11.51 27.90
N THR A 343 -28.71 12.07 28.79
CA THR A 343 -27.26 11.88 28.68
C THR A 343 -26.90 10.40 28.79
N ALA A 344 -27.53 9.64 29.70
CA ALA A 344 -27.32 8.21 29.79
C ALA A 344 -27.75 7.48 28.50
N LEU A 345 -28.85 7.87 27.88
CA LEU A 345 -29.28 7.29 26.59
C LEU A 345 -28.33 7.64 25.43
N LEU A 346 -27.72 8.85 25.42
CA LEU A 346 -26.69 9.23 24.48
C LEU A 346 -25.41 8.41 24.71
N ASP A 347 -24.95 8.30 25.96
CA ASP A 347 -23.75 7.55 26.33
C ASP A 347 -23.91 6.06 26.03
N LEU A 348 -25.10 5.53 26.20
CA LEU A 348 -25.47 4.17 25.82
C LEU A 348 -25.64 4.02 24.30
N GLY A 349 -25.71 5.12 23.54
CA GLY A 349 -25.88 5.10 22.09
C GLY A 349 -27.31 4.74 21.62
N MET A 350 -28.29 4.70 22.52
CA MET A 350 -29.69 4.48 22.16
C MET A 350 -30.31 5.69 21.48
N VAL A 351 -29.92 6.89 21.94
CA VAL A 351 -30.19 8.18 21.28
C VAL A 351 -28.90 8.65 20.64
N GLN A 352 -28.97 9.19 19.44
CA GLN A 352 -27.82 9.61 18.65
C GLN A 352 -28.00 11.02 18.10
N ILE A 353 -26.86 11.70 17.85
CA ILE A 353 -26.78 13.01 17.19
C ILE A 353 -26.13 12.78 15.81
N PRO A 354 -26.91 12.66 14.72
CA PRO A 354 -26.35 12.32 13.41
C PRO A 354 -25.83 13.51 12.61
N CYS A 355 -26.41 14.68 12.77
CA CYS A 355 -26.33 15.82 11.85
C CYS A 355 -24.96 16.45 11.57
N LEU A 356 -23.94 16.10 12.37
CA LEU A 356 -22.58 16.66 12.24
C LEU A 356 -21.53 15.56 11.89
N ARG A 357 -21.98 14.43 11.38
CA ARG A 357 -21.11 13.35 10.95
C ARG A 357 -20.79 13.53 9.47
N THR A 358 -19.54 13.30 9.11
CA THR A 358 -19.14 13.26 7.70
C THR A 358 -19.64 11.97 7.07
N ASP A 359 -20.42 12.06 5.99
CA ASP A 359 -20.77 10.89 5.17
C ASP A 359 -19.60 10.54 4.23
N VAL A 360 -19.45 9.27 3.88
CA VAL A 360 -18.41 8.82 2.96
C VAL A 360 -18.59 9.37 1.54
N HIS A 361 -19.82 9.76 1.19
CA HIS A 361 -20.16 10.33 -0.10
C HIS A 361 -20.01 11.87 -0.15
N ASP A 362 -19.60 12.51 0.94
CA ASP A 362 -19.38 13.95 0.94
C ASP A 362 -18.21 14.30 0.01
N ALA A 363 -18.47 14.92 -1.11
CA ALA A 363 -17.44 15.36 -2.05
C ALA A 363 -16.54 16.44 -1.42
N ASP A 364 -17.14 17.39 -0.70
CA ASP A 364 -16.47 18.43 0.11
C ASP A 364 -17.01 18.38 1.55
N PRO A 365 -16.39 17.58 2.45
CA PRO A 365 -16.83 17.44 3.83
C PRO A 365 -16.88 18.74 4.61
N LEU A 366 -15.99 19.70 4.31
CA LEU A 366 -15.95 20.98 5.00
C LEU A 366 -17.16 21.87 4.66
N ARG A 367 -17.54 21.91 3.38
CA ARG A 367 -18.76 22.63 2.95
C ARG A 367 -20.02 21.92 3.45
N ALA A 368 -20.08 20.58 3.34
CA ALA A 368 -21.20 19.80 3.87
C ALA A 368 -21.41 20.05 5.37
N PHE A 369 -20.33 20.12 6.15
CA PHE A 369 -20.38 20.42 7.57
C PHE A 369 -20.87 21.85 7.84
N ARG A 370 -20.39 22.86 7.08
CA ARG A 370 -20.89 24.25 7.16
C ARG A 370 -22.39 24.31 6.85
N ASP A 371 -22.85 23.64 5.80
CA ASP A 371 -24.25 23.63 5.38
C ASP A 371 -25.15 22.94 6.42
N ALA A 372 -24.65 21.87 7.04
CA ALA A 372 -25.33 21.21 8.17
C ALA A 372 -25.49 22.15 9.37
N LEU A 373 -24.50 23.01 9.64
CA LEU A 373 -24.61 24.04 10.70
C LEU A 373 -25.65 25.10 10.33
N GLN A 374 -25.64 25.58 9.10
CA GLN A 374 -26.64 26.54 8.62
C GLN A 374 -28.07 25.98 8.72
N ALA A 375 -28.26 24.71 8.39
CA ALA A 375 -29.56 24.03 8.47
C ALA A 375 -30.10 23.90 9.92
N LEU A 376 -29.27 24.06 10.94
CA LEU A 376 -29.74 24.09 12.33
C LEU A 376 -30.61 25.32 12.65
N ASP A 377 -30.47 26.40 11.87
CA ASP A 377 -31.21 27.66 12.04
C ASP A 377 -31.09 28.22 13.49
N ARG A 378 -29.84 28.40 13.93
CA ARG A 378 -29.50 28.92 15.23
C ARG A 378 -28.42 30.00 15.15
N PRO A 379 -28.52 31.10 15.95
CA PRO A 379 -27.53 32.19 15.87
C PRO A 379 -26.09 31.73 16.14
N TRP A 380 -25.88 30.77 17.05
CA TRP A 380 -24.54 30.24 17.33
C TRP A 380 -24.00 29.38 16.16
N ALA A 381 -24.88 28.62 15.53
CA ALA A 381 -24.50 27.77 14.39
C ALA A 381 -24.22 28.62 13.16
N ALA A 382 -25.00 29.67 12.92
CA ALA A 382 -24.75 30.64 11.84
C ALA A 382 -23.37 31.32 11.99
N ARG A 383 -23.01 31.75 13.21
CA ARG A 383 -21.67 32.33 13.50
C ARG A 383 -20.55 31.33 13.24
N LEU A 384 -20.72 30.07 13.63
CA LEU A 384 -19.72 29.03 13.34
C LEU A 384 -19.61 28.71 11.86
N ALA A 385 -20.75 28.68 11.15
CA ALA A 385 -20.76 28.51 9.71
C ALA A 385 -20.01 29.67 9.02
N GLU A 386 -20.21 30.90 9.45
CA GLU A 386 -19.44 32.06 8.99
C GLU A 386 -17.94 31.93 9.30
N ALA A 387 -17.60 31.48 10.51
CA ALA A 387 -16.19 31.25 10.87
C ALA A 387 -15.51 30.16 10.02
N LEU A 388 -16.26 29.20 9.48
CA LEU A 388 -15.76 28.17 8.57
C LEU A 388 -15.49 28.68 7.14
N GLU A 389 -16.00 29.86 6.76
CA GLU A 389 -15.71 30.40 5.42
C GLU A 389 -14.21 30.66 5.22
N LYS A 390 -13.48 31.05 6.28
CA LYS A 390 -12.03 31.20 6.19
C LYS A 390 -11.29 29.89 5.95
N PRO A 391 -11.54 28.78 6.68
CA PRO A 391 -11.07 27.45 6.32
C PRO A 391 -11.42 27.04 4.89
N ILE A 392 -12.65 27.26 4.43
CA ILE A 392 -13.11 26.94 3.08
C ILE A 392 -12.30 27.70 2.02
N ASP A 393 -12.09 29.04 2.20
CA ASP A 393 -11.23 29.84 1.32
C ASP A 393 -9.80 29.30 1.27
N CYS A 394 -9.21 28.98 2.45
CA CYS A 394 -7.86 28.44 2.51
C CYS A 394 -7.72 27.13 1.72
N VAL A 395 -8.68 26.20 1.89
CA VAL A 395 -8.67 24.92 1.16
C VAL A 395 -8.89 25.14 -0.33
N GLY A 396 -9.85 25.96 -0.74
CA GLY A 396 -10.16 26.25 -2.14
C GLY A 396 -9.00 26.89 -2.92
N ARG A 397 -8.22 27.75 -2.25
CA ARG A 397 -7.06 28.39 -2.89
C ARG A 397 -5.79 27.55 -2.88
N TYR A 398 -5.76 26.48 -2.07
CA TYR A 398 -4.55 25.69 -1.82
C TYR A 398 -4.03 25.01 -3.10
N ALA A 399 -4.89 24.43 -3.91
CA ALA A 399 -4.50 23.65 -5.09
C ALA A 399 -3.68 24.49 -6.10
N ALA A 400 -4.11 25.72 -6.40
CA ALA A 400 -3.47 26.61 -7.35
C ALA A 400 -2.28 27.40 -6.76
N ALA A 401 -2.03 27.30 -5.44
CA ALA A 401 -1.03 28.07 -4.76
C ALA A 401 0.37 27.45 -4.89
N GLY A 402 1.39 28.29 -5.13
CA GLY A 402 2.79 27.89 -5.06
C GLY A 402 3.27 27.68 -3.60
N PRO A 403 4.48 27.13 -3.40
CA PRO A 403 4.96 26.68 -2.09
C PRO A 403 4.87 27.71 -0.96
N LYS A 404 5.19 28.96 -1.24
CA LYS A 404 5.13 30.04 -0.24
C LYS A 404 3.70 30.29 0.20
N LEU A 405 2.79 30.48 -0.75
CA LEU A 405 1.37 30.76 -0.45
C LEU A 405 0.70 29.55 0.23
N ARG A 406 1.02 28.32 -0.17
CA ARG A 406 0.54 27.10 0.51
C ARG A 406 0.93 27.07 1.99
N ARG A 407 2.17 27.48 2.31
CA ARG A 407 2.64 27.56 3.70
C ARG A 407 1.84 28.61 4.52
N GLU A 408 1.58 29.76 3.90
CA GLU A 408 0.76 30.82 4.50
C GLU A 408 -0.68 30.33 4.72
N LEU A 409 -1.31 29.71 3.72
CA LEU A 409 -2.66 29.14 3.80
C LEU A 409 -2.78 28.05 4.87
N LEU A 410 -1.79 27.16 5.01
CA LEU A 410 -1.78 26.15 6.08
C LEU A 410 -1.67 26.79 7.48
N SER A 411 -0.90 27.86 7.62
CA SER A 411 -0.81 28.61 8.87
C SER A 411 -2.12 29.30 9.21
N GLU A 412 -2.74 29.98 8.24
CA GLU A 412 -4.05 30.63 8.38
C GLU A 412 -5.14 29.63 8.74
N LEU A 413 -5.16 28.47 8.01
CA LEU A 413 -6.09 27.38 8.28
C LEU A 413 -5.96 26.86 9.71
N ARG A 414 -4.72 26.63 10.16
CA ARG A 414 -4.44 26.18 11.54
C ARG A 414 -4.90 27.20 12.58
N GLN A 415 -4.65 28.47 12.33
CA GLN A 415 -5.08 29.56 13.24
C GLN A 415 -6.61 29.66 13.30
N ALA A 416 -7.31 29.62 12.16
CA ALA A 416 -8.76 29.67 12.08
C ALA A 416 -9.40 28.48 12.82
N LEU A 417 -8.96 27.25 12.57
CA LEU A 417 -9.47 26.05 13.22
C LEU A 417 -9.19 26.04 14.74
N THR A 418 -8.03 26.53 15.16
CA THR A 418 -7.70 26.71 16.59
C THR A 418 -8.63 27.74 17.25
N GLY A 419 -8.92 28.84 16.54
CA GLY A 419 -9.87 29.85 16.97
C GLY A 419 -11.27 29.30 17.19
N ILE A 420 -11.77 28.55 16.21
CA ILE A 420 -13.09 27.89 16.28
C ILE A 420 -13.16 26.91 17.46
N GLN A 421 -12.13 26.08 17.68
CA GLN A 421 -12.13 25.16 18.83
C GLN A 421 -12.16 25.90 20.18
N ARG A 422 -11.47 27.06 20.31
CA ARG A 422 -11.54 27.90 21.51
C ARG A 422 -12.91 28.50 21.72
N GLU A 423 -13.55 28.98 20.65
CA GLU A 423 -14.94 29.49 20.71
C GLU A 423 -15.92 28.38 21.13
N LEU A 424 -15.64 27.14 20.75
CA LEU A 424 -16.40 25.98 21.19
C LEU A 424 -16.08 25.51 22.61
N GLY A 425 -15.15 26.18 23.30
CA GLY A 425 -14.83 25.92 24.71
C GLY A 425 -13.67 24.93 24.91
N ALA A 426 -12.90 24.60 23.88
CA ALA A 426 -11.71 23.78 24.07
C ALA A 426 -10.63 24.55 24.83
N ALA A 427 -10.28 24.09 26.03
CA ALA A 427 -9.20 24.68 26.83
C ALA A 427 -7.84 24.51 26.11
N GLU A 428 -7.59 23.35 25.56
CA GLU A 428 -6.42 23.02 24.73
C GLU A 428 -6.90 22.54 23.34
N PRO A 429 -6.89 23.44 22.33
CA PRO A 429 -7.23 23.04 20.97
C PRO A 429 -6.26 21.99 20.43
N THR A 430 -6.80 20.92 19.84
CA THR A 430 -6.01 19.85 19.26
C THR A 430 -6.29 19.74 17.75
N LEU A 431 -5.23 19.76 16.97
CA LEU A 431 -5.31 19.57 15.51
C LEU A 431 -4.35 18.48 15.07
N PRO A 432 -4.75 17.66 14.12
CA PRO A 432 -3.86 16.66 13.55
C PRO A 432 -2.65 17.32 12.88
N ARG A 433 -1.55 16.59 12.82
CA ARG A 433 -0.33 17.05 12.14
C ARG A 433 -0.59 17.36 10.66
N THR A 434 -1.33 16.47 9.99
CA THR A 434 -1.75 16.63 8.59
C THR A 434 -3.16 17.22 8.56
N LEU A 435 -3.27 18.51 8.21
CA LEU A 435 -4.55 19.21 8.11
C LEU A 435 -5.30 18.92 6.82
N LEU A 436 -4.56 18.73 5.73
CA LEU A 436 -5.12 18.50 4.39
C LEU A 436 -4.66 17.15 3.85
N TYR A 437 -5.58 16.45 3.22
CA TYR A 437 -5.29 15.36 2.29
C TYR A 437 -5.40 15.90 0.87
N GLU A 438 -4.37 15.70 0.06
CA GLU A 438 -4.34 16.11 -1.33
C GLU A 438 -4.06 14.90 -2.19
N ASP A 439 -4.97 14.58 -3.09
CA ASP A 439 -4.72 13.68 -4.21
C ASP A 439 -4.50 14.52 -5.47
N VAL A 440 -3.67 14.05 -6.39
CA VAL A 440 -3.26 14.82 -7.57
C VAL A 440 -3.58 14.03 -8.82
N ARG A 441 -4.29 14.69 -9.75
CA ARG A 441 -4.59 14.17 -11.08
C ARG A 441 -3.54 14.66 -12.07
N ALA A 442 -3.04 13.77 -12.94
CA ALA A 442 -2.30 14.15 -14.14
C ALA A 442 -3.27 14.30 -15.31
N GLY A 443 -3.17 15.43 -16.01
CA GLY A 443 -4.10 15.89 -17.07
C GLY A 443 -4.97 17.06 -16.62
N GLY A 444 -5.48 17.79 -17.59
CA GLY A 444 -6.37 18.94 -17.37
C GLY A 444 -7.80 18.53 -17.06
N ASN A 445 -8.63 19.54 -16.74
CA ASN A 445 -10.07 19.37 -16.53
C ASN A 445 -10.89 19.68 -17.81
N GLU A 446 -10.22 19.81 -18.95
CA GLU A 446 -10.91 20.22 -20.18
C GLU A 446 -11.85 19.13 -20.71
N GLU A 447 -13.01 19.54 -21.23
CA GLU A 447 -13.90 18.69 -22.00
C GLU A 447 -13.13 18.18 -23.22
N GLY A 448 -12.84 16.87 -23.26
CA GLY A 448 -12.04 16.27 -24.34
C GLY A 448 -10.72 15.63 -23.88
N ASP A 449 -10.35 15.75 -22.60
CA ASP A 449 -9.21 15.00 -22.05
C ASP A 449 -9.45 13.50 -22.18
N THR A 450 -8.82 12.89 -23.18
CA THR A 450 -8.96 11.45 -23.48
C THR A 450 -8.26 10.56 -22.44
N GLY A 451 -7.63 11.16 -21.42
CA GLY A 451 -6.82 10.44 -20.47
C GLY A 451 -5.55 9.85 -21.08
N VAL A 452 -4.87 9.00 -20.35
CA VAL A 452 -3.68 8.32 -20.86
C VAL A 452 -4.06 7.08 -21.69
N VAL A 453 -3.34 6.85 -22.77
CA VAL A 453 -3.51 5.66 -23.63
C VAL A 453 -2.37 4.72 -23.35
N CYS A 454 -2.69 3.47 -23.02
CA CYS A 454 -1.73 2.39 -22.84
C CYS A 454 -1.97 1.31 -23.90
N ASP A 455 -1.02 1.16 -24.82
CA ASP A 455 -1.04 0.08 -25.78
C ASP A 455 -0.57 -1.21 -25.11
N LEU A 456 -1.49 -2.14 -24.89
CA LEU A 456 -1.19 -3.42 -24.26
C LEU A 456 -0.66 -4.49 -25.21
N ARG A 457 -0.60 -4.25 -26.54
CA ARG A 457 -0.14 -5.25 -27.50
C ARG A 457 1.20 -5.89 -27.12
N PRO A 458 2.21 -5.14 -26.62
CA PRO A 458 3.47 -5.76 -26.21
C PRO A 458 3.33 -6.77 -25.06
N TRP A 459 2.33 -6.60 -24.18
CA TRP A 459 2.12 -7.45 -23.01
C TRP A 459 0.98 -8.48 -23.16
N SER A 460 0.16 -8.37 -24.21
CA SER A 460 -0.89 -9.33 -24.55
C SER A 460 -0.44 -10.38 -25.55
N ALA A 461 0.63 -10.11 -26.33
CA ALA A 461 1.15 -11.06 -27.28
C ALA A 461 1.66 -12.31 -26.55
N PRO A 462 1.35 -13.53 -27.06
CA PRO A 462 1.93 -14.76 -26.51
C PRO A 462 3.44 -14.71 -26.66
N VAL A 463 4.14 -14.96 -25.56
CA VAL A 463 5.61 -15.09 -25.59
C VAL A 463 5.96 -16.34 -26.38
N THR A 464 6.37 -16.14 -27.61
CA THR A 464 6.74 -17.22 -28.55
C THR A 464 7.87 -18.07 -27.96
N ALA A 465 7.63 -19.35 -27.75
CA ALA A 465 8.48 -20.40 -27.21
C ALA A 465 8.48 -20.63 -25.68
N ALA A 466 7.93 -19.78 -24.83
CA ALA A 466 8.01 -19.92 -23.36
C ALA A 466 6.68 -19.82 -22.62
N GLY A 467 5.52 -19.67 -23.28
CA GLY A 467 4.22 -19.65 -22.60
C GLY A 467 3.41 -18.37 -22.80
N GLU A 468 2.41 -18.22 -21.99
CA GLU A 468 1.40 -17.15 -21.99
C GLU A 468 2.02 -15.76 -21.76
N GLY A 469 1.46 -14.74 -22.40
CA GLY A 469 1.78 -13.33 -22.13
C GLY A 469 1.42 -12.90 -20.71
N PRO A 470 1.91 -11.73 -20.25
CA PRO A 470 1.66 -11.26 -18.87
C PRO A 470 0.18 -11.18 -18.49
N LEU A 471 -0.69 -10.72 -19.38
CA LEU A 471 -2.12 -10.56 -19.09
C LEU A 471 -2.85 -11.91 -19.05
N GLU A 472 -2.53 -12.82 -19.97
CA GLU A 472 -3.08 -14.17 -19.98
C GLU A 472 -2.65 -14.94 -18.72
N THR A 473 -1.37 -14.83 -18.34
CA THR A 473 -0.84 -15.38 -17.09
C THR A 473 -1.56 -14.82 -15.88
N LEU A 474 -1.89 -13.52 -15.85
CA LEU A 474 -2.63 -12.90 -14.75
C LEU A 474 -4.00 -13.56 -14.58
N CYS A 475 -4.74 -13.77 -15.67
CA CYS A 475 -6.02 -14.47 -15.65
C CYS A 475 -5.89 -15.92 -15.14
N SER A 476 -4.81 -16.60 -15.49
CA SER A 476 -4.53 -17.95 -14.99
C SER A 476 -4.23 -17.96 -13.50
N LEU A 477 -3.46 -16.99 -13.01
CA LEU A 477 -3.11 -16.82 -11.60
C LEU A 477 -4.32 -16.48 -10.71
N GLU A 478 -5.31 -15.76 -11.20
CA GLU A 478 -6.53 -15.46 -10.43
C GLU A 478 -7.22 -16.74 -9.92
N ARG A 479 -7.06 -17.85 -10.62
CA ARG A 479 -7.63 -19.15 -10.23
C ARG A 479 -7.01 -19.70 -8.93
N ILE A 480 -5.80 -19.31 -8.59
CA ILE A 480 -5.11 -19.74 -7.37
C ILE A 480 -5.10 -18.70 -6.25
N LEU A 481 -5.48 -17.45 -6.52
CA LEU A 481 -5.55 -16.41 -5.49
C LEU A 481 -6.44 -16.82 -4.29
N PRO A 482 -7.54 -17.58 -4.45
CA PRO A 482 -8.32 -18.06 -3.30
C PRO A 482 -7.51 -18.90 -2.30
N ALA A 483 -6.43 -19.58 -2.71
CA ALA A 483 -5.54 -20.26 -1.76
C ALA A 483 -4.86 -19.29 -0.79
N PHE A 484 -4.60 -18.07 -1.22
CA PHE A 484 -3.94 -17.03 -0.45
C PHE A 484 -4.91 -16.05 0.20
N ASP A 485 -6.22 -16.16 -0.10
CA ASP A 485 -7.25 -15.29 0.48
C ASP A 485 -7.40 -15.57 1.98
N LEU A 486 -7.13 -14.55 2.79
CA LEU A 486 -7.28 -14.58 4.25
C LEU A 486 -8.74 -14.60 4.70
N THR A 487 -9.65 -14.18 3.82
CA THR A 487 -11.10 -14.10 4.13
C THR A 487 -11.84 -15.37 3.71
N LEU A 488 -11.32 -16.17 2.80
CA LEU A 488 -12.01 -17.38 2.31
C LEU A 488 -12.28 -18.41 3.42
N PRO A 489 -11.33 -18.76 4.31
CA PRO A 489 -11.62 -19.62 5.45
C PRO A 489 -12.72 -19.07 6.36
N GLN A 490 -12.77 -17.75 6.54
CA GLN A 490 -13.80 -17.09 7.35
C GLN A 490 -15.19 -17.20 6.70
N ARG A 491 -15.28 -17.04 5.37
CA ARG A 491 -16.53 -17.23 4.60
C ARG A 491 -17.05 -18.66 4.70
N ILE A 492 -16.15 -19.66 4.55
CA ILE A 492 -16.47 -21.06 4.68
C ILE A 492 -16.97 -21.35 6.11
N THR A 493 -16.33 -20.76 7.11
CA THR A 493 -16.70 -20.91 8.52
C THR A 493 -18.08 -20.32 8.82
N LEU A 494 -18.37 -19.09 8.30
CA LEU A 494 -19.72 -18.50 8.44
C LEU A 494 -20.79 -19.39 7.81
N LYS A 495 -20.54 -19.94 6.61
CA LYS A 495 -21.47 -20.89 5.98
C LYS A 495 -21.68 -22.13 6.86
N GLY A 496 -20.59 -22.70 7.37
CA GLY A 496 -20.66 -23.86 8.26
C GLY A 496 -21.46 -23.59 9.54
N PHE A 497 -21.20 -22.46 10.19
CA PHE A 497 -21.96 -22.01 11.36
C PHE A 497 -23.44 -21.83 11.05
N PHE A 498 -23.75 -21.18 9.94
CA PHE A 498 -25.13 -20.97 9.49
C PHE A 498 -25.87 -22.30 9.27
N VAL A 499 -25.26 -23.21 8.51
CA VAL A 499 -25.87 -24.52 8.21
C VAL A 499 -26.03 -25.38 9.49
N ALA A 500 -25.07 -25.31 10.40
CA ALA A 500 -25.18 -25.99 11.69
C ALA A 500 -26.37 -25.46 12.53
N ARG A 501 -26.71 -24.19 12.44
CA ARG A 501 -27.74 -23.56 13.25
C ARG A 501 -29.13 -23.57 12.60
N TYR A 502 -29.19 -23.34 11.29
CA TYR A 502 -30.47 -23.20 10.55
C TYR A 502 -30.79 -24.38 9.63
N GLY A 503 -29.84 -25.30 9.46
CA GLY A 503 -30.00 -26.46 8.54
C GLY A 503 -29.63 -26.11 7.09
N SER A 504 -29.46 -27.15 6.27
CA SER A 504 -29.28 -27.00 4.82
C SER A 504 -30.61 -26.51 4.21
N GLY A 505 -30.51 -25.45 3.35
CA GLY A 505 -31.67 -24.77 2.81
C GLY A 505 -32.39 -23.86 3.84
N GLY A 506 -31.84 -23.72 5.03
CA GLY A 506 -32.38 -22.90 6.09
C GLY A 506 -32.35 -21.40 5.79
N ARG A 507 -33.13 -20.64 6.56
CA ARG A 507 -33.26 -19.20 6.43
C ARG A 507 -33.19 -18.52 7.79
N CYS A 508 -32.47 -17.38 7.84
CA CYS A 508 -32.38 -16.51 8.99
C CYS A 508 -33.02 -15.16 8.70
N GLU A 509 -34.06 -14.82 9.48
CA GLU A 509 -34.84 -13.58 9.34
C GLU A 509 -34.24 -12.41 10.15
N ASP A 510 -33.35 -12.69 11.10
CA ASP A 510 -32.77 -11.72 12.04
C ASP A 510 -31.24 -11.70 11.93
N LEU A 511 -30.75 -10.85 11.01
CA LEU A 511 -29.31 -10.73 10.76
C LEU A 511 -28.52 -10.21 11.95
N LEU A 512 -29.09 -9.28 12.74
CA LEU A 512 -28.39 -8.75 13.91
C LEU A 512 -28.14 -9.85 14.96
N LYS A 513 -29.13 -10.71 15.17
CA LYS A 513 -28.99 -11.86 16.07
C LYS A 513 -27.97 -12.85 15.52
N LEU A 514 -28.03 -13.15 14.24
CA LEU A 514 -27.06 -14.04 13.59
C LEU A 514 -25.63 -13.53 13.77
N VAL A 515 -25.39 -12.23 13.49
CA VAL A 515 -24.05 -11.63 13.64
C VAL A 515 -23.58 -11.71 15.07
N HIS A 516 -24.44 -11.36 16.02
CA HIS A 516 -24.11 -11.42 17.45
C HIS A 516 -23.76 -12.86 17.88
N ASP A 517 -24.63 -13.81 17.58
CA ASP A 517 -24.42 -15.23 17.95
C ASP A 517 -23.15 -15.79 17.27
N PHE A 518 -22.89 -15.42 16.00
CA PHE A 518 -21.70 -15.84 15.29
C PHE A 518 -20.41 -15.31 15.95
N HIS A 519 -20.41 -14.05 16.39
CA HIS A 519 -19.26 -13.44 17.06
C HIS A 519 -19.04 -14.03 18.45
N GLU A 520 -20.07 -14.06 19.30
CA GLU A 520 -19.98 -14.52 20.69
C GLU A 520 -19.71 -16.04 20.78
N ASP A 521 -20.39 -16.83 19.97
CA ASP A 521 -20.28 -18.29 20.05
C ASP A 521 -19.04 -18.84 19.34
N PHE A 522 -18.48 -18.10 18.34
CA PHE A 522 -17.48 -18.68 17.46
C PHE A 522 -16.40 -17.71 16.96
N TYR A 523 -16.79 -16.60 16.32
CA TYR A 523 -15.92 -15.87 15.41
C TYR A 523 -14.81 -15.07 16.13
N ASP A 524 -15.11 -14.47 17.27
CA ASP A 524 -14.11 -13.70 18.04
C ASP A 524 -12.98 -14.62 18.57
N GLN A 525 -13.36 -15.83 18.97
CA GLN A 525 -12.40 -16.86 19.36
C GLN A 525 -11.59 -17.33 18.15
N TYR A 526 -12.24 -17.59 17.03
CA TYR A 526 -11.61 -17.98 15.77
C TYR A 526 -10.59 -16.92 15.31
N LEU A 527 -10.95 -15.63 15.30
CA LEU A 527 -10.04 -14.54 14.97
C LEU A 527 -8.83 -14.48 15.92
N THR A 528 -9.03 -14.68 17.21
CA THR A 528 -7.97 -14.70 18.20
C THR A 528 -6.96 -15.81 17.92
N PHE A 529 -7.44 -17.00 17.54
CA PHE A 529 -6.58 -18.13 17.18
C PHE A 529 -5.83 -17.88 15.86
N THR A 530 -6.55 -17.41 14.84
CA THR A 530 -5.95 -17.15 13.51
C THR A 530 -4.94 -16.02 13.54
N ALA A 531 -5.15 -14.97 14.34
CA ALA A 531 -4.19 -13.87 14.51
C ALA A 531 -2.87 -14.32 15.13
N ARG A 532 -2.89 -15.35 15.96
CA ARG A 532 -1.69 -15.93 16.61
C ARG A 532 -1.05 -17.06 15.81
N ARG A 533 -1.75 -17.58 14.83
CA ARG A 533 -1.27 -18.71 14.03
C ARG A 533 -0.10 -18.27 13.16
N LYS A 534 0.98 -19.05 13.21
CA LYS A 534 2.03 -18.99 12.20
C LYS A 534 1.65 -19.98 11.10
N PRO A 535 1.54 -19.52 9.84
CA PRO A 535 1.14 -20.41 8.74
C PRO A 535 2.12 -21.55 8.49
N PHE A 536 3.34 -21.43 8.98
CA PHE A 536 4.40 -22.43 8.85
C PHE A 536 5.10 -22.62 10.19
N ASP A 537 5.47 -23.84 10.51
CA ASP A 537 6.25 -24.19 11.70
C ASP A 537 7.75 -23.88 11.50
N ALA A 538 8.57 -24.27 12.50
CA ALA A 538 10.02 -24.04 12.46
C ALA A 538 10.73 -24.84 11.34
N GLN A 539 10.14 -25.92 10.87
CA GLN A 539 10.60 -26.76 9.77
C GLN A 539 10.11 -26.23 8.41
N GLY A 540 9.24 -25.21 8.42
CA GLY A 540 8.59 -24.64 7.25
C GLY A 540 7.37 -25.43 6.79
N ASP A 541 6.91 -26.43 7.55
CA ASP A 541 5.72 -27.20 7.18
C ASP A 541 4.45 -26.39 7.44
N TYR A 542 3.50 -26.53 6.52
CA TYR A 542 2.25 -25.77 6.58
C TYR A 542 1.40 -26.20 7.77
N VAL A 543 1.08 -25.25 8.63
CA VAL A 543 0.15 -25.43 9.76
C VAL A 543 -1.28 -25.21 9.27
N PRO A 544 -2.18 -26.21 9.38
CA PRO A 544 -3.55 -26.09 8.89
C PRO A 544 -4.34 -24.94 9.54
N GLU A 545 -5.34 -24.45 8.81
CA GLU A 545 -6.33 -23.52 9.36
C GLU A 545 -7.15 -24.19 10.47
N PRO A 546 -7.54 -23.43 11.52
CA PRO A 546 -8.51 -23.93 12.48
C PRO A 546 -9.81 -24.37 11.77
N ASN A 547 -10.15 -25.62 11.92
CA ASN A 547 -11.34 -26.22 11.28
C ASN A 547 -12.20 -26.95 12.33
N TRP A 548 -12.74 -26.20 13.28
CA TRP A 548 -13.50 -26.77 14.41
C TRP A 548 -14.83 -27.40 14.00
N LEU A 549 -15.37 -26.98 12.84
CA LEU A 549 -16.61 -27.52 12.29
C LEU A 549 -16.37 -28.68 11.31
N GLY A 550 -15.13 -29.09 11.07
CA GLY A 550 -14.80 -30.20 10.16
C GLY A 550 -15.18 -29.92 8.69
N LEU A 551 -15.11 -28.65 8.24
CA LEU A 551 -15.59 -28.20 6.94
C LEU A 551 -14.67 -28.67 5.81
N PRO A 552 -15.17 -29.38 4.77
CA PRO A 552 -14.38 -29.84 3.65
C PRO A 552 -13.73 -28.69 2.86
N GLY A 553 -14.38 -27.53 2.77
CA GLY A 553 -13.85 -26.35 2.08
C GLY A 553 -12.55 -25.84 2.70
N ILE A 554 -12.42 -25.83 4.03
CA ILE A 554 -11.16 -25.46 4.71
C ILE A 554 -10.07 -26.48 4.40
N THR A 555 -10.41 -27.78 4.41
CA THR A 555 -9.47 -28.84 4.04
C THR A 555 -8.97 -28.68 2.60
N ALA A 556 -9.83 -28.25 1.68
CA ALA A 556 -9.46 -27.98 0.28
C ALA A 556 -8.52 -26.77 0.16
N VAL A 557 -8.76 -25.68 0.88
CA VAL A 557 -7.86 -24.52 0.94
C VAL A 557 -6.50 -24.91 1.50
N ASP A 558 -6.46 -25.71 2.58
CA ASP A 558 -5.23 -26.22 3.16
C ASP A 558 -4.48 -27.13 2.17
N ALA A 559 -5.18 -27.94 1.41
CA ALA A 559 -4.58 -28.80 0.38
C ALA A 559 -3.96 -27.97 -0.76
N ALA A 560 -4.64 -26.90 -1.18
CA ALA A 560 -4.11 -25.98 -2.19
C ALA A 560 -2.82 -25.27 -1.74
N ARG A 561 -2.80 -24.80 -0.49
CA ARG A 561 -1.62 -24.16 0.12
C ARG A 561 -0.44 -25.11 0.26
N ARG A 562 -0.69 -26.36 0.69
CA ARG A 562 0.34 -27.40 0.75
C ARG A 562 0.88 -27.76 -0.64
N GLU A 563 0.00 -27.87 -1.62
CA GLU A 563 0.39 -28.15 -3.02
C GLU A 563 1.32 -27.06 -3.54
N TRP A 564 0.96 -25.77 -3.34
CA TRP A 564 1.80 -24.64 -3.70
C TRP A 564 3.18 -24.72 -3.04
N THR A 565 3.21 -24.81 -1.70
CA THR A 565 4.46 -24.85 -0.92
C THR A 565 5.35 -26.04 -1.34
N SER A 566 4.76 -27.22 -1.53
CA SER A 566 5.49 -28.42 -1.98
C SER A 566 6.13 -28.25 -3.35
N ARG A 567 5.41 -27.61 -4.30
CA ARG A 567 5.94 -27.34 -5.64
C ARG A 567 7.01 -26.27 -5.62
N MET A 568 6.82 -25.21 -4.86
CA MET A 568 7.83 -24.16 -4.70
C MET A 568 9.11 -24.68 -4.03
N ARG A 569 9.02 -25.58 -3.05
CA ARG A 569 10.18 -26.25 -2.47
C ARG A 569 10.97 -27.04 -3.50
N ARG A 570 10.28 -27.86 -4.32
CA ARG A 570 10.94 -28.63 -5.40
C ARG A 570 11.62 -27.72 -6.42
N LEU A 571 10.95 -26.64 -6.84
CA LEU A 571 11.54 -25.67 -7.75
C LEU A 571 12.78 -25.02 -7.14
N TRP A 572 12.73 -24.64 -5.85
CA TRP A 572 13.86 -24.08 -5.13
C TRP A 572 15.04 -25.05 -5.02
N ASP A 573 14.78 -26.32 -4.71
CA ASP A 573 15.84 -27.33 -4.55
C ASP A 573 16.55 -27.63 -5.87
N THR A 574 15.84 -27.57 -6.98
CA THR A 574 16.42 -27.82 -8.33
C THR A 574 17.14 -26.61 -8.91
N ALA A 575 16.80 -25.40 -8.48
CA ALA A 575 17.29 -24.14 -9.05
C ALA A 575 18.13 -23.32 -8.06
N ARG A 576 18.78 -23.97 -7.09
CA ARG A 576 19.67 -23.26 -6.16
C ARG A 576 20.79 -22.54 -6.92
N GLY A 577 20.96 -21.24 -6.62
CA GLY A 577 21.96 -20.40 -7.28
C GLY A 577 21.50 -19.80 -8.61
N ALA A 578 20.31 -20.12 -9.11
CA ALA A 578 19.75 -19.44 -10.26
C ALA A 578 19.32 -18.02 -9.90
N GLU A 579 19.35 -17.10 -10.87
CA GLU A 579 18.84 -15.73 -10.70
C GLU A 579 17.33 -15.65 -10.84
N GLU A 580 16.72 -16.58 -11.58
CA GLU A 580 15.29 -16.68 -11.86
C GLU A 580 14.84 -18.12 -11.80
N ILE A 581 13.67 -18.36 -11.23
CA ILE A 581 12.94 -19.63 -11.32
C ILE A 581 11.58 -19.39 -11.96
N ARG A 582 11.11 -20.40 -12.71
CA ARG A 582 9.84 -20.33 -13.46
C ARG A 582 8.83 -21.29 -12.86
N VAL A 583 7.66 -20.74 -12.51
CA VAL A 583 6.49 -21.53 -12.14
C VAL A 583 5.79 -21.97 -13.43
N HIS A 584 5.68 -23.26 -13.61
CA HIS A 584 5.05 -23.83 -14.80
C HIS A 584 3.52 -23.80 -14.70
N PRO A 585 2.77 -23.71 -15.82
CA PRO A 585 1.30 -23.71 -15.83
C PRO A 585 0.70 -24.91 -15.09
N GLU A 586 1.33 -26.08 -15.13
CA GLU A 586 0.88 -27.28 -14.41
C GLU A 586 0.87 -27.09 -12.89
N THR A 587 1.66 -26.17 -12.37
CA THR A 587 1.62 -25.80 -10.94
C THR A 587 0.36 -25.03 -10.64
N VAL A 588 0.02 -24.07 -11.49
CA VAL A 588 -1.21 -23.27 -11.36
C VAL A 588 -2.44 -24.20 -11.47
N GLU A 589 -2.46 -25.08 -12.46
CA GLU A 589 -3.55 -26.04 -12.65
C GLU A 589 -3.73 -26.98 -11.45
N ALA A 590 -2.64 -27.51 -10.91
CA ALA A 590 -2.71 -28.41 -9.77
C ALA A 590 -3.23 -27.73 -8.50
N VAL A 591 -2.85 -26.48 -8.25
CA VAL A 591 -3.34 -25.68 -7.11
C VAL A 591 -4.81 -25.32 -7.33
N ALA A 592 -5.16 -24.83 -8.53
CA ALA A 592 -6.53 -24.48 -8.89
C ALA A 592 -7.48 -25.70 -8.79
N GLY A 593 -7.01 -26.89 -9.19
CA GLY A 593 -7.75 -28.14 -9.07
C GLY A 593 -8.14 -28.49 -7.62
N ARG A 594 -7.31 -28.08 -6.62
CA ARG A 594 -7.66 -28.26 -5.18
C ARG A 594 -8.76 -27.32 -4.71
N LEU A 595 -8.98 -26.21 -5.42
CA LEU A 595 -9.95 -25.17 -5.08
C LEU A 595 -11.29 -25.34 -5.80
N THR A 596 -11.42 -26.36 -6.64
CA THR A 596 -12.66 -26.63 -7.37
C THR A 596 -13.83 -26.80 -6.39
N GLY A 597 -14.90 -26.04 -6.59
CA GLY A 597 -16.08 -26.02 -5.72
C GLY A 597 -15.95 -25.19 -4.44
N VAL A 598 -14.79 -24.59 -4.16
CA VAL A 598 -14.56 -23.72 -2.99
C VAL A 598 -14.31 -22.27 -3.41
N ALA A 599 -13.67 -22.06 -4.56
CA ALA A 599 -13.40 -20.73 -5.08
C ALA A 599 -14.70 -19.99 -5.41
N PRO A 600 -14.81 -18.68 -5.06
CA PRO A 600 -15.99 -17.90 -5.41
C PRO A 600 -16.22 -17.87 -6.92
N ARG A 601 -17.49 -18.02 -7.35
CA ARG A 601 -17.85 -17.97 -8.79
C ARG A 601 -17.72 -16.56 -9.37
N PHE A 602 -18.02 -15.54 -8.57
CA PHE A 602 -17.87 -14.13 -8.90
C PHE A 602 -16.84 -13.53 -7.95
N ALA A 603 -15.69 -13.13 -8.48
CA ALA A 603 -14.58 -12.60 -7.71
C ALA A 603 -13.84 -11.53 -8.54
N PRO A 604 -14.36 -10.29 -8.62
CA PRO A 604 -13.61 -9.19 -9.21
C PRO A 604 -12.28 -9.03 -8.49
N GLN A 605 -11.21 -8.82 -9.26
CA GLN A 605 -9.86 -8.67 -8.73
C GLN A 605 -9.26 -7.35 -9.18
N SER A 606 -8.53 -6.71 -8.30
CA SER A 606 -7.76 -5.50 -8.57
C SER A 606 -6.28 -5.80 -8.46
N HIS A 607 -5.53 -5.51 -9.51
CA HIS A 607 -4.11 -5.80 -9.60
C HIS A 607 -3.31 -4.52 -9.74
N PHE A 608 -2.19 -4.45 -9.03
CA PHE A 608 -1.20 -3.39 -9.17
C PHE A 608 0.00 -3.93 -9.91
N LEU A 609 0.20 -3.45 -11.14
CA LEU A 609 1.18 -3.96 -12.09
C LEU A 609 2.20 -2.89 -12.46
N GLN A 610 3.47 -3.27 -12.50
CA GLN A 610 4.48 -2.48 -13.18
C GLN A 610 4.89 -3.17 -14.46
N LEU A 611 4.66 -2.50 -15.59
CA LEU A 611 5.06 -3.00 -16.89
C LEU A 611 6.57 -2.83 -17.07
N VAL A 612 7.21 -3.85 -17.60
CA VAL A 612 8.65 -3.87 -17.89
C VAL A 612 8.81 -3.84 -19.39
N ARG A 613 9.44 -2.79 -19.91
CA ARG A 613 9.71 -2.66 -21.33
C ARG A 613 11.06 -3.30 -21.64
N ARG A 614 11.05 -4.43 -22.32
CA ARG A 614 12.23 -5.14 -22.80
C ARG A 614 12.05 -5.56 -24.24
N ASP A 615 13.16 -5.54 -25.00
CA ASP A 615 13.17 -6.13 -26.32
C ASP A 615 13.01 -7.65 -26.23
N GLY A 616 12.01 -8.20 -26.93
CA GLY A 616 11.83 -9.64 -27.13
C GLY A 616 10.99 -10.39 -26.09
N GLU A 617 10.97 -10.01 -24.82
CA GLU A 617 10.14 -10.65 -23.77
C GLU A 617 9.45 -9.61 -22.88
N PRO A 618 8.21 -9.23 -23.17
CA PRO A 618 7.45 -8.32 -22.30
C PRO A 618 7.18 -8.97 -20.95
N LEU A 619 7.44 -8.22 -19.89
CA LEU A 619 7.19 -8.64 -18.52
C LEU A 619 6.25 -7.66 -17.83
N ALA A 620 5.50 -8.16 -16.87
CA ALA A 620 4.83 -7.32 -15.89
C ALA A 620 5.15 -7.80 -14.47
N VAL A 621 5.33 -6.90 -13.54
CA VAL A 621 5.57 -7.23 -12.14
C VAL A 621 4.27 -7.07 -11.38
N LEU A 622 3.78 -8.12 -10.75
CA LEU A 622 2.62 -8.11 -9.88
C LEU A 622 3.06 -7.63 -8.49
N ASN A 623 2.71 -6.40 -8.14
CA ASN A 623 3.02 -5.85 -6.83
C ASN A 623 2.03 -6.31 -5.76
N GLN A 624 0.74 -6.29 -6.07
CA GLN A 624 -0.35 -6.67 -5.16
C GLN A 624 -1.61 -7.07 -5.93
N SER A 625 -2.44 -7.89 -5.28
CA SER A 625 -3.80 -8.21 -5.74
C SER A 625 -4.77 -8.07 -4.58
N TYR A 626 -5.95 -7.52 -4.87
CA TYR A 626 -7.07 -7.39 -3.94
C TYR A 626 -8.34 -7.88 -4.61
N GLY A 627 -9.17 -8.61 -3.89
CA GLY A 627 -10.51 -8.91 -4.34
C GLY A 627 -11.47 -7.80 -3.97
N GLY A 628 -12.47 -7.59 -4.81
CA GLY A 628 -13.52 -6.60 -4.61
C GLY A 628 -13.74 -5.74 -5.84
N PHE A 629 -14.85 -5.02 -5.85
CA PHE A 629 -15.27 -4.16 -6.95
C PHE A 629 -14.76 -2.73 -6.74
N ALA A 630 -14.26 -2.11 -7.80
CA ALA A 630 -13.86 -0.70 -7.90
C ALA A 630 -12.78 -0.23 -6.90
N PHE A 631 -12.08 -1.15 -6.21
CA PHE A 631 -11.09 -0.83 -5.20
C PHE A 631 -9.99 0.15 -5.66
N PRO A 632 -9.42 0.07 -6.89
CA PRO A 632 -8.36 0.99 -7.32
C PRO A 632 -8.87 2.41 -7.58
N PHE A 633 -10.17 2.59 -7.80
CA PHE A 633 -10.77 3.81 -8.33
C PHE A 633 -11.51 4.63 -7.29
N SER A 634 -12.16 3.96 -6.32
CA SER A 634 -13.12 4.59 -5.40
C SER A 634 -12.55 5.82 -4.69
N ARG A 635 -11.37 5.72 -4.12
CA ARG A 635 -10.69 6.82 -3.41
C ARG A 635 -10.51 8.08 -4.26
N PHE A 636 -10.34 7.92 -5.58
CA PHE A 636 -9.92 9.01 -6.46
C PHE A 636 -11.08 9.63 -7.28
N THR A 637 -12.31 9.22 -7.02
CA THR A 637 -13.47 9.73 -7.76
C THR A 637 -13.54 11.24 -7.75
N HIS A 638 -13.28 11.89 -6.62
CA HIS A 638 -13.27 13.34 -6.49
C HIS A 638 -12.23 14.07 -7.38
N CYS A 639 -11.21 13.36 -7.86
CA CYS A 639 -10.24 13.91 -8.80
C CYS A 639 -10.78 13.96 -10.24
N PHE A 640 -11.83 13.20 -10.54
CA PHE A 640 -12.36 13.01 -11.89
C PHE A 640 -13.84 13.37 -12.02
N ASP A 641 -14.53 13.62 -10.90
CA ASP A 641 -15.90 14.12 -10.89
C ASP A 641 -15.85 15.66 -10.91
N GLY A 642 -16.40 16.30 -11.95
CA GLY A 642 -16.42 17.76 -12.06
C GLY A 642 -17.36 18.42 -11.06
N GLU A 643 -17.16 19.68 -10.74
CA GLU A 643 -18.12 20.48 -9.94
C GLU A 643 -19.46 20.54 -10.71
N GLY A 644 -20.53 19.99 -10.12
CA GLY A 644 -21.89 20.00 -10.70
C GLY A 644 -22.34 18.68 -11.33
N SER A 645 -21.58 17.58 -11.21
CA SER A 645 -21.96 16.29 -11.81
C SER A 645 -23.16 15.58 -11.16
N GLU A 646 -23.66 16.05 -10.03
CA GLU A 646 -24.78 15.43 -9.30
C GLU A 646 -26.16 15.61 -10.00
N GLY A 647 -26.25 16.42 -11.06
CA GLY A 647 -27.52 16.77 -11.70
C GLY A 647 -27.69 16.43 -13.19
N SER A 648 -26.66 15.97 -13.90
CA SER A 648 -26.79 15.73 -15.35
C SER A 648 -27.03 14.25 -15.69
N GLU A 649 -28.27 13.79 -15.55
CA GLU A 649 -28.71 12.46 -16.00
C GLU A 649 -28.91 12.36 -17.53
N GLY A 650 -28.30 13.21 -18.35
CA GLY A 650 -28.71 13.33 -19.73
C GLY A 650 -27.68 13.56 -20.83
N SER A 651 -26.50 13.00 -20.81
CA SER A 651 -25.63 13.00 -21.99
C SER A 651 -25.28 11.60 -22.47
N GLU A 652 -25.96 11.15 -23.53
CA GLU A 652 -25.77 9.84 -24.18
C GLU A 652 -24.54 9.74 -25.10
N ASN A 653 -23.69 10.75 -25.15
CA ASN A 653 -22.51 10.72 -26.03
C ASN A 653 -21.29 10.07 -25.32
N GLY A 654 -20.99 8.87 -25.76
CA GLY A 654 -19.94 7.96 -25.25
C GLY A 654 -18.48 8.39 -25.46
N GLY A 655 -18.13 9.65 -25.37
CA GLY A 655 -16.75 10.12 -25.29
C GLY A 655 -16.19 9.92 -23.88
N ILE A 656 -14.92 9.51 -23.76
CA ILE A 656 -14.19 9.32 -22.50
C ILE A 656 -14.07 10.65 -21.70
N GLY A 657 -14.37 11.77 -22.31
CA GLY A 657 -14.18 13.12 -21.78
C GLY A 657 -15.35 13.75 -21.01
N GLY A 658 -16.51 13.10 -20.82
CA GLY A 658 -17.69 13.80 -20.34
C GLY A 658 -18.47 13.18 -19.20
N GLY A 659 -18.07 12.06 -18.64
CA GLY A 659 -18.79 11.40 -17.54
C GLY A 659 -17.94 11.29 -16.29
N ALA A 660 -18.45 11.77 -15.16
CA ALA A 660 -17.84 11.59 -13.85
C ALA A 660 -17.44 10.12 -13.63
N LEU A 661 -16.28 9.90 -13.07
CA LEU A 661 -15.79 8.53 -12.77
C LEU A 661 -16.81 7.76 -11.93
N SER A 662 -17.41 8.42 -10.95
CA SER A 662 -18.47 7.85 -10.13
C SER A 662 -19.65 7.32 -10.95
N ALA A 663 -20.13 8.10 -11.94
CA ALA A 663 -21.22 7.67 -12.81
C ALA A 663 -20.83 6.45 -13.68
N ARG A 664 -19.60 6.40 -14.15
CA ARG A 664 -19.09 5.26 -14.92
C ARG A 664 -19.01 4.00 -14.07
N ILE A 665 -18.42 4.09 -12.85
CA ILE A 665 -18.34 2.95 -11.92
C ILE A 665 -19.75 2.49 -11.55
N ARG A 666 -20.69 3.42 -11.29
CA ARG A 666 -22.09 3.10 -10.94
C ARG A 666 -22.79 2.35 -12.07
N ARG A 667 -22.61 2.76 -13.33
CA ARG A 667 -23.14 2.00 -14.49
C ARG A 667 -22.56 0.58 -14.55
N THR A 668 -21.27 0.44 -14.31
CA THR A 668 -20.62 -0.90 -14.23
C THR A 668 -21.20 -1.71 -13.07
N ALA A 669 -21.37 -1.09 -11.88
CA ALA A 669 -21.97 -1.72 -10.72
C ALA A 669 -23.42 -2.20 -10.96
N ALA A 670 -24.16 -1.55 -11.84
CA ALA A 670 -25.50 -1.99 -12.23
C ALA A 670 -25.50 -3.16 -13.24
N ALA A 671 -24.43 -3.28 -14.06
CA ALA A 671 -24.34 -4.25 -15.15
C ALA A 671 -23.63 -5.57 -14.79
N VAL A 672 -22.71 -5.54 -13.82
CA VAL A 672 -21.79 -6.65 -13.51
C VAL A 672 -22.31 -7.68 -12.51
N PRO A 673 -23.27 -7.36 -11.58
CA PRO A 673 -23.76 -8.35 -10.63
C PRO A 673 -24.30 -9.63 -11.32
N PRO A 674 -24.22 -10.79 -10.66
CA PRO A 674 -24.89 -12.01 -11.13
C PRO A 674 -26.38 -11.75 -11.46
N GLU A 675 -26.92 -12.51 -12.42
CA GLU A 675 -28.33 -12.38 -12.82
C GLU A 675 -29.27 -12.46 -11.60
N GLY A 676 -30.18 -11.49 -11.48
CA GLY A 676 -31.10 -11.40 -10.34
C GLY A 676 -30.50 -10.79 -9.07
N ALA A 677 -29.23 -10.39 -9.08
CA ALA A 677 -28.58 -9.74 -7.95
C ALA A 677 -28.43 -8.22 -8.16
N VAL A 678 -28.19 -7.50 -7.05
CA VAL A 678 -27.80 -6.09 -7.04
C VAL A 678 -26.60 -5.92 -6.11
N PHE A 679 -25.72 -4.98 -6.45
CA PHE A 679 -24.70 -4.51 -5.51
C PHE A 679 -25.32 -3.50 -4.54
N ALA A 680 -24.97 -3.64 -3.28
CA ALA A 680 -25.30 -2.65 -2.26
C ALA A 680 -24.06 -2.35 -1.42
N GLU A 681 -23.75 -1.07 -1.31
CA GLU A 681 -22.57 -0.61 -0.59
C GLU A 681 -22.73 -0.78 0.92
N ILE A 682 -21.62 -1.15 1.57
CA ILE A 682 -21.42 -1.08 3.02
C ILE A 682 -20.35 -0.03 3.29
N THR A 683 -20.66 1.01 4.05
CA THR A 683 -19.73 2.12 4.32
C THR A 683 -18.91 1.93 5.60
N GLY A 684 -19.42 1.17 6.56
CA GLY A 684 -18.77 0.98 7.86
C GLY A 684 -19.01 2.12 8.85
N GLY A 685 -19.90 3.07 8.55
CA GLY A 685 -20.25 4.19 9.41
C GLY A 685 -19.81 5.55 8.86
N ALA A 686 -19.79 6.56 9.74
CA ALA A 686 -19.27 7.89 9.39
C ALA A 686 -17.80 7.80 8.94
N ALA A 687 -17.41 8.68 8.01
CA ALA A 687 -16.04 8.75 7.54
C ALA A 687 -15.08 9.12 8.68
N THR A 688 -14.18 8.21 8.99
CA THR A 688 -13.11 8.42 9.99
C THR A 688 -11.77 8.77 9.36
N SER A 689 -11.69 8.71 8.03
CA SER A 689 -10.49 9.02 7.25
C SER A 689 -10.89 9.50 5.85
N ASN A 690 -10.17 10.50 5.35
CA ASN A 690 -10.33 10.97 3.96
C ASN A 690 -10.09 9.87 2.91
N LEU A 691 -9.39 8.79 3.26
CA LEU A 691 -9.16 7.66 2.36
C LEU A 691 -10.43 6.86 2.05
N ASN A 692 -11.48 7.02 2.87
CA ASN A 692 -12.78 6.37 2.66
C ASN A 692 -13.79 7.24 1.91
N LEU A 693 -13.48 8.50 1.68
CA LEU A 693 -14.36 9.39 0.93
C LEU A 693 -14.35 9.04 -0.55
N HIS A 694 -15.53 8.86 -1.12
CA HIS A 694 -15.70 8.59 -2.55
C HIS A 694 -17.09 9.05 -3.02
N GLY A 695 -17.30 9.14 -4.32
CA GLY A 695 -18.61 9.41 -4.88
C GLY A 695 -19.59 8.24 -4.69
N ARG A 696 -20.85 8.44 -5.05
CA ARG A 696 -21.85 7.37 -5.02
C ARG A 696 -21.62 6.41 -6.19
N LEU A 697 -21.22 5.18 -5.88
CA LEU A 697 -20.74 4.19 -6.85
C LEU A 697 -21.70 3.01 -7.06
N THR A 698 -22.79 2.93 -6.26
CA THR A 698 -23.83 1.90 -6.36
C THR A 698 -25.21 2.54 -6.29
N ASP A 699 -26.22 1.83 -6.78
CA ASP A 699 -27.62 2.29 -6.68
C ASP A 699 -28.19 2.08 -5.28
N TYR A 700 -27.68 1.12 -4.54
CA TYR A 700 -28.17 0.73 -3.22
C TYR A 700 -27.08 0.83 -2.16
N ARG A 701 -27.50 1.13 -0.93
CA ARG A 701 -26.64 1.14 0.26
C ARG A 701 -27.32 0.34 1.38
N ILE A 702 -26.61 -0.60 2.00
CA ILE A 702 -27.04 -1.25 3.23
C ILE A 702 -26.77 -0.29 4.38
N VAL A 703 -27.81 0.15 5.04
CA VAL A 703 -27.73 1.07 6.17
C VAL A 703 -27.50 0.27 7.44
N CYS A 704 -26.28 0.28 7.95
CA CYS A 704 -25.95 -0.35 9.22
C CYS A 704 -26.40 0.52 10.41
N PRO A 705 -26.54 -0.07 11.62
CA PRO A 705 -26.92 0.70 12.80
C PRO A 705 -25.99 1.87 13.06
N GLY A 706 -26.57 3.03 13.35
CA GLY A 706 -25.84 4.28 13.59
C GLY A 706 -25.38 5.01 12.33
N GLU A 707 -25.78 4.53 11.15
CA GLU A 707 -25.60 5.25 9.90
C GLU A 707 -26.89 5.97 9.53
N ASP A 708 -26.79 7.26 9.18
CA ASP A 708 -27.87 7.97 8.54
C ASP A 708 -27.72 7.87 7.05
N GLY A 709 -28.79 7.55 6.40
CA GLY A 709 -28.72 7.41 4.97
C GLY A 709 -28.60 8.77 4.27
N GLY A 710 -27.41 9.19 3.92
CA GLY A 710 -27.14 10.26 2.96
C GLY A 710 -27.61 9.95 1.54
N VAL A 711 -28.29 8.80 1.33
CA VAL A 711 -28.83 8.36 0.05
C VAL A 711 -30.37 8.42 0.03
N PRO A 712 -31.00 8.60 -1.14
CA PRO A 712 -32.46 8.62 -1.29
C PRO A 712 -33.11 7.37 -0.67
N GLU A 713 -34.33 7.50 -0.15
CA GLU A 713 -35.05 6.44 0.55
C GLU A 713 -35.17 5.15 -0.29
N GLY A 714 -35.45 5.28 -1.59
CA GLY A 714 -35.54 4.13 -2.50
C GLY A 714 -34.24 3.34 -2.67
N SER A 715 -33.09 3.97 -2.41
CA SER A 715 -31.75 3.38 -2.48
C SER A 715 -31.28 2.78 -1.16
N ARG A 716 -32.00 3.01 -0.07
CA ARG A 716 -31.65 2.46 1.26
C ARG A 716 -32.15 1.04 1.39
N ILE A 717 -31.33 0.16 1.90
CA ILE A 717 -31.66 -1.19 2.33
C ILE A 717 -31.39 -1.28 3.81
N ALA A 718 -32.44 -1.34 4.62
CA ALA A 718 -32.33 -1.51 6.05
C ALA A 718 -32.02 -2.99 6.40
N LEU A 719 -31.36 -3.23 7.54
CA LEU A 719 -31.02 -4.59 7.95
C LEU A 719 -32.25 -5.48 8.20
N ASP A 720 -33.37 -4.90 8.54
CA ASP A 720 -34.64 -5.62 8.73
C ASP A 720 -35.37 -5.96 7.41
N ASP A 721 -35.00 -5.29 6.32
CA ASP A 721 -35.39 -5.67 4.96
C ASP A 721 -34.62 -6.91 4.48
N LEU A 722 -33.49 -7.23 5.09
CA LEU A 722 -32.61 -8.30 4.67
C LEU A 722 -32.88 -9.61 5.43
N TYR A 723 -32.64 -10.72 4.75
CA TYR A 723 -32.58 -12.05 5.33
C TYR A 723 -31.47 -12.85 4.65
N LEU A 724 -30.96 -13.85 5.36
CA LEU A 724 -29.91 -14.74 4.86
C LEU A 724 -30.48 -16.16 4.66
N GLU A 725 -30.18 -16.78 3.53
CA GLU A 725 -30.58 -18.15 3.24
C GLU A 725 -29.42 -18.98 2.70
N HIS A 726 -29.48 -20.28 2.88
CA HIS A 726 -28.54 -21.21 2.28
C HIS A 726 -29.10 -21.74 0.95
N ASP A 727 -28.48 -21.33 -0.16
CA ASP A 727 -28.77 -21.90 -1.47
C ASP A 727 -28.09 -23.28 -1.58
N VAL A 728 -28.89 -24.32 -1.55
CA VAL A 728 -28.41 -25.71 -1.57
C VAL A 728 -27.78 -26.08 -2.92
N GLN A 729 -28.27 -25.51 -4.03
CA GLN A 729 -27.77 -25.84 -5.38
C GLN A 729 -26.38 -25.21 -5.62
N ALA A 730 -26.22 -23.98 -5.21
CA ALA A 730 -24.98 -23.27 -5.33
C ALA A 730 -24.03 -23.49 -4.13
N ASP A 731 -24.50 -24.16 -3.07
CA ASP A 731 -23.83 -24.41 -1.78
C ASP A 731 -23.21 -23.12 -1.19
N ARG A 732 -24.00 -22.04 -1.18
CA ARG A 732 -23.55 -20.72 -0.69
C ARG A 732 -24.62 -20.03 0.14
N LEU A 733 -24.19 -19.07 0.96
CA LEU A 733 -25.11 -18.15 1.62
C LEU A 733 -25.49 -17.03 0.67
N VAL A 734 -26.77 -16.68 0.67
CA VAL A 734 -27.38 -15.65 -0.17
C VAL A 734 -28.10 -14.66 0.72
N LEU A 735 -27.69 -13.40 0.64
CA LEU A 735 -28.37 -12.29 1.29
C LEU A 735 -29.46 -11.77 0.34
N ARG A 736 -30.69 -11.62 0.82
CA ARG A 736 -31.83 -11.14 0.02
C ARG A 736 -32.55 -9.97 0.68
N SER A 737 -33.06 -9.07 -0.13
CA SER A 737 -33.98 -8.00 0.28
C SER A 737 -35.41 -8.43 0.03
N ARG A 738 -36.26 -8.26 1.06
CA ARG A 738 -37.72 -8.52 0.94
C ARG A 738 -38.40 -7.53 0.02
N ARG A 739 -37.98 -6.26 0.11
CA ARG A 739 -38.52 -5.17 -0.69
C ARG A 739 -38.17 -5.29 -2.17
N LEU A 740 -36.93 -5.63 -2.47
CA LEU A 740 -36.45 -5.74 -3.85
C LEU A 740 -36.78 -7.10 -4.47
N ASP A 741 -37.06 -8.11 -3.68
CA ASP A 741 -37.18 -9.53 -4.09
C ASP A 741 -35.96 -10.01 -4.91
N ARG A 742 -34.78 -9.54 -4.53
CA ARG A 742 -33.51 -9.81 -5.24
C ARG A 742 -32.40 -10.20 -4.26
N GLU A 743 -31.42 -10.90 -4.78
CA GLU A 743 -30.15 -11.09 -4.08
C GLU A 743 -29.44 -9.73 -3.93
N VAL A 744 -28.90 -9.48 -2.74
CA VAL A 744 -28.10 -8.31 -2.43
C VAL A 744 -26.66 -8.76 -2.19
N VAL A 745 -25.74 -8.35 -3.03
CA VAL A 745 -24.31 -8.60 -2.88
C VAL A 745 -23.67 -7.40 -2.21
N PRO A 746 -23.24 -7.53 -0.95
CA PRO A 746 -22.57 -6.42 -0.27
C PRO A 746 -21.23 -6.08 -0.96
N VAL A 747 -20.91 -4.81 -1.13
CA VAL A 747 -19.62 -4.33 -1.62
C VAL A 747 -19.06 -3.27 -0.70
N TYR A 748 -17.78 -3.31 -0.47
CA TYR A 748 -17.07 -2.29 0.30
C TYR A 748 -16.18 -1.48 -0.64
N LEU A 749 -16.44 -0.19 -0.69
CA LEU A 749 -15.79 0.75 -1.61
C LEU A 749 -14.81 1.68 -0.90
N GLY A 750 -14.67 1.54 0.42
CA GLY A 750 -13.68 2.27 1.20
C GLY A 750 -12.26 1.71 1.03
N TYR A 751 -11.27 2.51 1.36
CA TYR A 751 -9.85 2.19 1.20
C TYR A 751 -9.20 1.64 2.49
N LEU A 752 -9.94 1.56 3.59
CA LEU A 752 -9.46 0.93 4.83
C LEU A 752 -9.52 -0.60 4.73
N VAL A 753 -8.69 -1.24 5.54
CA VAL A 753 -8.68 -2.71 5.62
C VAL A 753 -10.04 -3.20 6.13
N PRO A 754 -10.75 -4.10 5.43
CA PRO A 754 -12.07 -4.59 5.84
C PRO A 754 -12.14 -5.15 7.26
N LEU A 755 -11.03 -5.73 7.76
CA LEU A 755 -10.94 -6.22 9.13
C LEU A 755 -11.03 -5.13 10.21
N ALA A 756 -10.80 -3.87 9.85
CA ALA A 756 -10.94 -2.72 10.75
C ALA A 756 -12.39 -2.23 10.89
N LEU A 757 -13.31 -2.77 10.10
CA LEU A 757 -14.73 -2.42 10.18
C LEU A 757 -15.39 -3.01 11.43
N PRO A 758 -16.47 -2.39 11.93
CA PRO A 758 -17.29 -2.95 13.01
C PRO A 758 -17.85 -4.34 12.67
N GLU A 759 -18.31 -5.07 13.69
CA GLU A 759 -18.72 -6.48 13.58
C GLU A 759 -19.79 -6.71 12.51
N ILE A 760 -20.81 -5.85 12.41
CA ILE A 760 -21.91 -6.02 11.46
C ILE A 760 -21.45 -5.88 10.03
N PRO A 761 -20.88 -4.73 9.59
CA PRO A 761 -20.37 -4.61 8.23
C PRO A 761 -19.28 -5.63 7.93
N ARG A 762 -18.38 -5.94 8.88
CA ARG A 762 -17.33 -6.95 8.70
C ARG A 762 -17.91 -8.34 8.42
N THR A 763 -18.97 -8.75 9.14
CA THR A 763 -19.62 -10.04 8.90
C THR A 763 -20.36 -10.07 7.57
N LEU A 764 -21.07 -8.98 7.21
CA LEU A 764 -21.73 -8.88 5.91
C LEU A 764 -20.72 -8.93 4.75
N LEU A 765 -19.50 -8.44 4.95
CA LEU A 765 -18.42 -8.55 3.94
C LEU A 765 -17.91 -9.98 3.75
N LEU A 766 -18.23 -10.92 4.64
CA LEU A 766 -18.01 -12.34 4.36
C LEU A 766 -18.95 -12.88 3.27
N LEU A 767 -19.99 -12.14 2.91
CA LEU A 767 -20.89 -12.40 1.77
C LEU A 767 -20.51 -11.59 0.51
N SER A 768 -19.49 -10.76 0.61
CA SER A 768 -19.00 -9.85 -0.42
C SER A 768 -17.94 -10.52 -1.31
N PRO A 769 -17.74 -10.07 -2.56
CA PRO A 769 -16.56 -10.44 -3.34
C PRO A 769 -15.24 -9.86 -2.80
N THR A 770 -15.29 -8.93 -1.83
CA THR A 770 -14.12 -8.33 -1.22
C THR A 770 -13.23 -9.40 -0.58
N SER A 771 -11.95 -9.45 -0.94
CA SER A 771 -10.99 -10.42 -0.41
C SER A 771 -9.62 -9.81 -0.16
N MET A 772 -8.80 -10.50 0.63
CA MET A 772 -7.41 -10.14 0.90
C MET A 772 -6.52 -11.34 0.59
N ALA A 773 -5.90 -11.32 -0.58
CA ALA A 773 -5.06 -12.41 -1.06
C ALA A 773 -3.59 -11.97 -1.23
N PRO A 774 -2.82 -11.82 -0.13
CA PRO A 774 -1.39 -11.56 -0.21
C PRO A 774 -0.70 -12.80 -0.80
N LEU A 775 -0.23 -12.71 -2.04
CA LEU A 775 0.46 -13.82 -2.69
C LEU A 775 1.83 -14.05 -2.02
N ASP A 776 1.87 -14.92 -1.02
CA ASP A 776 3.12 -15.33 -0.36
C ASP A 776 3.79 -16.45 -1.16
N VAL A 777 4.56 -16.04 -2.17
CA VAL A 777 5.24 -16.96 -3.10
C VAL A 777 6.23 -17.87 -2.39
N TRP A 778 6.90 -17.38 -1.34
CA TRP A 778 7.97 -18.09 -0.63
C TRP A 778 7.53 -18.71 0.69
N GLY A 779 6.25 -18.64 1.03
CA GLY A 779 5.74 -19.20 2.27
C GLY A 779 6.07 -20.67 2.43
N GLY A 780 6.71 -21.03 3.57
CA GLY A 780 7.12 -22.40 3.88
C GLY A 780 8.31 -22.95 3.08
N VAL A 781 8.89 -22.16 2.17
CA VAL A 781 10.13 -22.54 1.48
C VAL A 781 11.32 -22.13 2.31
N PRO A 782 12.21 -23.06 2.74
CA PRO A 782 13.35 -22.74 3.58
C PRO A 782 14.27 -21.70 2.91
N GLU A 783 14.85 -20.82 3.71
CA GLU A 783 15.92 -19.93 3.20
C GLU A 783 17.14 -20.78 2.84
N GLY A 784 17.93 -20.33 1.85
CA GLY A 784 19.20 -20.98 1.51
C GLY A 784 20.24 -20.82 2.63
N GLU A 785 21.34 -21.54 2.52
CA GLU A 785 22.47 -21.35 3.41
C GLU A 785 23.01 -19.91 3.27
N PRO A 786 23.25 -19.21 4.38
CA PRO A 786 23.76 -17.85 4.31
C PRO A 786 25.22 -17.83 3.87
N ASP A 787 25.56 -17.02 2.86
CA ASP A 787 26.95 -16.67 2.55
C ASP A 787 27.28 -15.39 3.28
N ASP A 788 28.23 -15.47 4.24
CA ASP A 788 28.61 -14.34 5.09
C ASP A 788 27.43 -13.59 5.72
N GLY A 789 26.43 -14.37 6.18
CA GLY A 789 25.23 -13.87 6.83
C GLY A 789 24.14 -13.36 5.86
N VAL A 790 24.33 -13.45 4.54
CA VAL A 790 23.38 -13.04 3.53
C VAL A 790 22.72 -14.27 2.88
N THR A 791 21.40 -14.32 2.90
CA THR A 791 20.61 -15.30 2.12
C THR A 791 20.01 -14.60 0.89
N SER A 792 19.92 -15.32 -0.23
CA SER A 792 19.33 -14.79 -1.46
C SER A 792 18.15 -15.64 -1.94
N ARG A 793 17.19 -14.98 -2.59
CA ARG A 793 16.05 -15.57 -3.27
C ARG A 793 16.07 -15.14 -4.73
N PRO A 794 15.93 -16.06 -5.67
CA PRO A 794 15.80 -15.71 -7.08
C PRO A 794 14.49 -14.99 -7.38
N ARG A 795 14.39 -14.38 -8.55
CA ARG A 795 13.14 -13.90 -9.11
C ARG A 795 12.23 -15.10 -9.39
N VAL A 796 10.95 -14.97 -9.05
CA VAL A 796 9.93 -15.96 -9.38
C VAL A 796 9.06 -15.42 -10.49
N ARG A 797 8.99 -16.14 -11.59
CA ARG A 797 8.22 -15.80 -12.78
C ARG A 797 7.24 -16.91 -13.14
N CYS A 798 6.04 -16.55 -13.55
CA CYS A 798 5.06 -17.41 -14.20
C CYS A 798 4.74 -16.80 -15.56
N GLY A 799 5.00 -17.48 -16.67
CA GLY A 799 4.86 -16.88 -17.99
C GLY A 799 5.56 -15.52 -18.10
N GLY A 800 4.83 -14.52 -18.54
CA GLY A 800 5.28 -13.11 -18.61
C GLY A 800 5.13 -12.32 -17.31
N LEU A 801 4.70 -12.94 -16.19
CA LEU A 801 4.42 -12.25 -14.95
C LEU A 801 5.44 -12.56 -13.85
N VAL A 802 6.04 -11.52 -13.28
CA VAL A 802 6.94 -11.64 -12.13
C VAL A 802 6.11 -11.59 -10.85
N LEU A 803 6.11 -12.70 -10.11
CA LEU A 803 5.38 -12.89 -8.85
C LEU A 803 6.19 -12.44 -7.63
N SER A 804 7.50 -12.55 -7.70
CA SER A 804 8.42 -12.12 -6.65
C SER A 804 9.73 -11.64 -7.27
N ARG A 805 10.16 -10.47 -6.85
CA ARG A 805 11.45 -9.90 -7.24
C ARG A 805 12.59 -10.67 -6.57
N ARG A 806 13.75 -10.68 -7.20
CA ARG A 806 14.99 -11.16 -6.60
C ARG A 806 15.25 -10.40 -5.30
N SER A 807 15.68 -11.10 -4.26
CA SER A 807 15.87 -10.48 -2.96
C SER A 807 17.03 -11.08 -2.19
N TRP A 808 17.59 -10.26 -1.29
CA TRP A 808 18.67 -10.62 -0.36
C TRP A 808 18.25 -10.24 1.05
N THR A 809 18.45 -11.14 1.99
CA THR A 809 18.11 -10.92 3.40
C THR A 809 19.35 -11.08 4.25
N ALA A 810 19.59 -10.14 5.14
CA ALA A 810 20.72 -10.18 6.06
C ALA A 810 20.37 -9.49 7.39
N PRO A 811 21.02 -9.85 8.51
CA PRO A 811 21.06 -8.98 9.67
C PRO A 811 21.87 -7.72 9.34
N ALA A 812 21.51 -6.59 9.94
CA ALA A 812 22.21 -5.33 9.68
C ALA A 812 23.73 -5.42 9.97
N ALA A 813 24.14 -6.26 10.91
CA ALA A 813 25.56 -6.51 11.23
C ALA A 813 26.36 -7.14 10.07
N ALA A 814 25.71 -7.85 9.15
CA ALA A 814 26.37 -8.43 7.96
C ALA A 814 26.57 -7.42 6.82
N LEU A 815 26.05 -6.19 6.95
CA LEU A 815 26.27 -5.13 5.99
C LEU A 815 27.56 -4.33 6.33
N PRO A 816 28.24 -3.75 5.33
CA PRO A 816 29.54 -3.08 5.53
C PRO A 816 29.55 -1.95 6.57
N ALA A 817 28.42 -1.31 6.80
CA ALA A 817 28.29 -0.18 7.73
C ALA A 817 28.59 -0.55 9.21
N LEU A 818 28.29 -1.77 9.63
CA LEU A 818 28.40 -2.23 11.02
C LEU A 818 29.46 -3.32 11.22
N GLY A 819 29.85 -4.03 10.15
CA GLY A 819 30.77 -5.20 10.23
C GLY A 819 32.24 -4.88 10.21
N SER A 820 32.66 -3.70 9.86
CA SER A 820 34.07 -3.36 9.71
C SER A 820 34.62 -2.65 10.95
N GLY A 821 35.28 -3.40 11.81
CA GLY A 821 36.10 -2.90 12.94
C GLY A 821 37.36 -2.11 12.52
N SER A 822 37.45 -1.57 11.31
CA SER A 822 38.53 -0.67 10.88
C SER A 822 38.16 0.76 11.25
N ALA A 823 38.46 1.13 12.48
CA ALA A 823 38.36 2.49 13.02
C ALA A 823 39.25 3.56 12.34
N GLY A 824 39.64 3.37 11.08
CA GLY A 824 40.58 4.25 10.37
C GLY A 824 40.32 4.45 8.89
N GLY A 825 39.34 3.77 8.27
CA GLY A 825 39.10 3.90 6.83
C GLY A 825 38.30 5.17 6.48
N GLY A 826 38.73 5.88 5.40
CA GLY A 826 38.03 7.05 4.86
C GLY A 826 36.74 6.71 4.18
N ASP A 827 35.96 7.74 3.76
CA ASP A 827 34.67 7.55 3.06
C ASP A 827 34.84 6.74 1.75
N ALA A 828 35.98 6.86 1.06
CA ALA A 828 36.29 6.09 -0.15
C ALA A 828 36.44 4.59 0.16
N ASP A 829 37.09 4.24 1.27
CA ASP A 829 37.24 2.85 1.69
C ASP A 829 35.86 2.24 2.01
N ARG A 830 34.97 3.00 2.66
CA ARG A 830 33.58 2.57 2.94
C ARG A 830 32.79 2.38 1.66
N PHE A 831 32.93 3.31 0.70
CA PHE A 831 32.30 3.17 -0.61
C PHE A 831 32.78 1.89 -1.32
N LEU A 832 34.08 1.64 -1.31
CA LEU A 832 34.68 0.44 -1.90
C LEU A 832 34.21 -0.84 -1.18
N GLN A 833 34.07 -0.82 0.15
CA GLN A 833 33.53 -1.94 0.91
C GLN A 833 32.09 -2.27 0.49
N TRP A 834 31.24 -1.26 0.26
CA TRP A 834 29.91 -1.44 -0.26
C TRP A 834 29.93 -2.06 -1.66
N GLN A 835 30.82 -1.65 -2.54
CA GLN A 835 30.96 -2.23 -3.88
C GLN A 835 31.46 -3.68 -3.82
N ARG A 836 32.45 -4.00 -2.94
CA ARG A 836 32.91 -5.38 -2.71
C ARG A 836 31.75 -6.27 -2.23
N TRP A 837 31.00 -5.80 -1.27
CA TRP A 837 29.86 -6.53 -0.71
C TRP A 837 28.78 -6.75 -1.77
N ARG A 838 28.43 -5.72 -2.53
CA ARG A 838 27.45 -5.79 -3.62
C ARG A 838 27.84 -6.84 -4.66
N VAL A 839 29.08 -6.79 -5.14
CA VAL A 839 29.59 -7.72 -6.16
C VAL A 839 29.66 -9.14 -5.61
N ARG A 840 30.12 -9.33 -4.39
CA ARG A 840 30.22 -10.64 -3.75
C ARG A 840 28.88 -11.37 -3.70
N HIS A 841 27.83 -10.68 -3.34
CA HIS A 841 26.49 -11.26 -3.19
C HIS A 841 25.63 -11.11 -4.45
N GLY A 842 26.18 -10.62 -5.56
CA GLY A 842 25.48 -10.49 -6.85
C GLY A 842 24.28 -9.54 -6.81
N LEU A 843 24.34 -8.46 -6.04
CA LEU A 843 23.26 -7.47 -6.03
C LEU A 843 23.37 -6.53 -7.24
N PRO A 844 22.25 -6.11 -7.84
CA PRO A 844 22.24 -5.06 -8.85
C PRO A 844 22.63 -3.71 -8.25
N HIS A 845 22.88 -2.72 -9.08
CA HIS A 845 23.22 -1.37 -8.63
C HIS A 845 22.08 -0.66 -7.90
N ARG A 846 20.81 -1.04 -8.16
CA ARG A 846 19.61 -0.41 -7.60
C ARG A 846 18.74 -1.45 -6.94
N VAL A 847 18.33 -1.14 -5.71
CA VAL A 847 17.48 -2.01 -4.91
C VAL A 847 16.51 -1.18 -4.06
N PHE A 848 15.47 -1.85 -3.55
CA PHE A 848 14.64 -1.33 -2.48
C PHE A 848 15.00 -2.03 -1.17
N ALA A 849 15.45 -1.29 -0.18
CA ALA A 849 15.81 -1.78 1.15
C ALA A 849 14.65 -1.62 2.14
N THR A 850 14.32 -2.68 2.85
CA THR A 850 13.39 -2.65 3.99
C THR A 850 14.17 -3.03 5.24
N VAL A 851 14.24 -2.13 6.22
CA VAL A 851 14.97 -2.34 7.48
C VAL A 851 13.96 -2.48 8.61
N THR A 852 13.93 -3.63 9.27
CA THR A 852 13.03 -3.93 10.38
C THR A 852 13.84 -4.12 11.66
N PRO A 853 13.67 -3.26 12.69
CA PRO A 853 14.33 -3.43 13.98
C PRO A 853 13.83 -4.69 14.71
N THR A 854 14.69 -5.27 15.55
CA THR A 854 14.35 -6.47 16.36
C THR A 854 13.24 -6.19 17.39
N ALA A 855 13.20 -4.97 17.93
CA ALA A 855 12.24 -4.55 18.96
C ALA A 855 10.92 -4.00 18.40
N ALA A 856 10.64 -4.17 17.08
CA ALA A 856 9.37 -3.73 16.51
C ALA A 856 8.22 -4.53 17.12
N ALA A 857 7.28 -3.84 17.79
CA ALA A 857 6.07 -4.46 18.31
C ALA A 857 5.27 -5.13 17.17
N PRO A 858 4.56 -6.24 17.41
CA PRO A 858 3.67 -6.83 16.43
C PRO A 858 2.63 -5.78 15.98
N GLY A 859 2.68 -5.39 14.72
CA GLY A 859 1.83 -4.31 14.18
C GLY A 859 2.48 -2.93 14.11
N ALA A 860 3.66 -2.72 14.71
CA ALA A 860 4.43 -1.52 14.47
C ALA A 860 4.76 -1.42 12.97
N ASP A 861 4.51 -0.26 12.42
CA ASP A 861 4.63 0.15 11.02
C ASP A 861 5.52 -0.79 10.20
N ARG A 862 4.95 -1.47 9.23
CA ARG A 862 5.74 -2.23 8.25
C ARG A 862 6.74 -1.26 7.67
N ALA A 863 8.02 -1.48 7.98
CA ALA A 863 9.09 -0.61 7.54
C ALA A 863 8.96 -0.39 6.03
N LYS A 864 8.78 0.87 5.63
CA LYS A 864 8.53 1.21 4.21
C LYS A 864 9.81 0.98 3.42
N PRO A 865 9.76 0.32 2.25
CA PRO A 865 10.94 0.13 1.43
C PRO A 865 11.53 1.49 1.00
N GLN A 866 12.85 1.61 1.08
CA GLN A 866 13.63 2.78 0.67
C GLN A 866 14.40 2.44 -0.61
N TYR A 867 14.40 3.33 -1.59
CA TYR A 867 15.25 3.17 -2.77
C TYR A 867 16.71 3.37 -2.40
N VAL A 868 17.56 2.49 -2.85
CA VAL A 868 19.01 2.50 -2.63
C VAL A 868 19.73 2.37 -3.97
N ASP A 869 20.58 3.35 -4.28
CA ASP A 869 21.46 3.35 -5.42
C ASP A 869 22.91 3.20 -4.94
N PHE A 870 23.54 2.06 -5.24
CA PHE A 870 24.91 1.75 -4.84
C PHE A 870 25.94 2.63 -5.56
N ASP A 871 25.54 3.32 -6.64
CA ASP A 871 26.40 4.28 -7.35
C ASP A 871 26.39 5.68 -6.72
N SER A 872 25.53 5.90 -5.69
CA SER A 872 25.40 7.18 -5.00
C SER A 872 25.90 7.09 -3.56
N TRP A 873 26.94 7.86 -3.24
CA TRP A 873 27.45 7.94 -1.86
C TRP A 873 26.42 8.48 -0.88
N LEU A 874 25.61 9.44 -1.30
CA LEU A 874 24.52 9.98 -0.48
C LEU A 874 23.46 8.90 -0.17
N SER A 875 23.16 8.04 -1.14
CA SER A 875 22.24 6.92 -0.96
C SER A 875 22.76 5.91 0.07
N LEU A 876 24.03 5.52 -0.05
CA LEU A 876 24.67 4.60 0.89
C LEU A 876 24.73 5.16 2.30
N THR A 877 25.08 6.45 2.48
CA THR A 877 25.07 7.09 3.80
C THR A 877 23.65 7.23 4.39
N ALA A 878 22.63 7.36 3.53
CA ALA A 878 21.24 7.34 3.98
C ALA A 878 20.83 5.95 4.48
N LEU A 879 21.18 4.89 3.75
CA LEU A 879 20.96 3.50 4.18
C LEU A 879 21.65 3.21 5.50
N GLU A 880 22.94 3.56 5.65
CA GLU A 880 23.69 3.40 6.90
C GLU A 880 23.00 4.09 8.09
N GLY A 881 22.35 5.23 7.83
CA GLY A 881 21.57 5.94 8.84
C GLY A 881 20.35 5.18 9.37
N LEU A 882 19.88 4.16 8.67
CA LEU A 882 18.77 3.29 9.06
C LEU A 882 19.26 2.06 9.84
N LEU A 883 20.52 1.64 9.64
CA LEU A 883 21.12 0.45 10.24
C LEU A 883 21.56 0.71 11.69
N LYS A 884 20.64 1.05 12.57
CA LYS A 884 20.95 1.37 13.97
C LYS A 884 20.98 0.15 14.88
N ASP A 885 20.19 -0.85 14.54
CA ASP A 885 20.06 -2.10 15.27
C ASP A 885 20.87 -3.20 14.54
N PRO A 886 21.98 -3.68 15.10
CA PRO A 886 22.81 -4.70 14.44
C PRO A 886 22.09 -6.03 14.18
N ALA A 887 21.11 -6.38 15.02
CA ALA A 887 20.29 -7.57 14.85
C ALA A 887 19.06 -7.32 13.98
N GLY A 888 18.80 -6.06 13.59
CA GLY A 888 17.69 -5.69 12.70
C GLY A 888 17.78 -6.42 11.37
N ARG A 889 16.63 -6.85 10.86
CA ARG A 889 16.54 -7.55 9.58
C ARG A 889 16.51 -6.55 8.42
N VAL A 890 17.38 -6.75 7.45
CA VAL A 890 17.43 -5.98 6.20
C VAL A 890 17.03 -6.89 5.05
N VAL A 891 16.03 -6.47 4.29
CA VAL A 891 15.61 -7.13 3.05
C VAL A 891 15.85 -6.18 1.89
N LEU A 892 16.71 -6.58 0.96
CA LEU A 892 16.99 -5.85 -0.28
C LEU A 892 16.26 -6.55 -1.43
N ARG A 893 15.52 -5.79 -2.25
CA ARG A 893 14.84 -6.30 -3.44
C ARG A 893 15.33 -5.56 -4.65
N GLU A 894 15.54 -6.27 -5.77
CA GLU A 894 15.91 -5.65 -7.04
C GLU A 894 14.91 -4.55 -7.42
N ALA A 895 15.39 -3.45 -7.99
CA ALA A 895 14.56 -2.45 -8.63
C ALA A 895 14.18 -2.99 -10.03
N LEU A 896 12.96 -3.50 -10.15
CA LEU A 896 12.36 -3.99 -11.37
C LEU A 896 10.95 -3.38 -11.50
N PRO A 897 10.60 -2.70 -12.60
CA PRO A 897 11.42 -2.40 -13.77
C PRO A 897 12.70 -1.61 -13.44
N GLY A 898 13.75 -1.85 -14.24
CA GLY A 898 14.93 -1.00 -14.24
C GLY A 898 14.63 0.37 -14.85
N GLU A 899 15.53 1.34 -14.70
CA GLU A 899 15.32 2.69 -15.21
C GLU A 899 15.14 2.74 -16.73
N ASP A 900 15.86 1.88 -17.45
CA ASP A 900 15.81 1.78 -18.93
C ASP A 900 14.58 0.95 -19.41
N GLU A 901 13.83 0.37 -18.50
CA GLU A 901 12.71 -0.53 -18.79
C GLU A 901 11.35 0.13 -18.50
N LEU A 902 11.34 1.41 -18.12
CA LEU A 902 10.12 2.14 -17.80
C LEU A 902 9.33 2.50 -19.07
N HIS A 903 8.01 2.58 -18.91
CA HIS A 903 7.08 2.80 -20.02
C HIS A 903 6.35 4.15 -19.96
N ALA A 904 6.45 4.90 -18.86
CA ALA A 904 5.78 6.18 -18.70
C ALA A 904 6.74 7.34 -18.97
N VAL A 905 6.41 8.21 -19.92
CA VAL A 905 7.29 9.30 -20.38
C VAL A 905 6.53 10.61 -20.43
N SER A 906 7.17 11.68 -19.96
CA SER A 906 6.72 13.05 -20.09
C SER A 906 7.79 13.90 -20.81
N ALA A 907 7.52 15.18 -21.07
CA ALA A 907 8.55 16.10 -21.57
C ALA A 907 9.71 16.30 -20.56
N ARG A 908 9.50 15.98 -19.29
CA ARG A 908 10.50 16.08 -18.22
C ARG A 908 11.43 14.86 -18.11
N GLY A 909 11.08 13.75 -18.73
CA GLY A 909 11.84 12.49 -18.70
C GLY A 909 10.96 11.28 -18.44
N THR A 910 11.59 10.19 -17.99
CA THR A 910 10.97 8.89 -17.77
C THR A 910 10.53 8.73 -16.31
N HIS A 911 9.31 8.26 -16.10
CA HIS A 911 8.71 8.16 -14.78
C HIS A 911 8.50 6.74 -14.33
N MET A 912 8.75 6.48 -13.06
CA MET A 912 8.24 5.27 -12.41
C MET A 912 6.71 5.32 -12.40
N ALA A 913 6.08 4.26 -12.91
CA ALA A 913 4.63 4.17 -13.00
C ALA A 913 4.14 2.79 -12.56
N GLU A 914 2.86 2.74 -12.17
CA GLU A 914 2.14 1.54 -11.77
C GLU A 914 0.72 1.59 -12.31
N LEU A 915 0.28 0.54 -12.97
CA LEU A 915 -1.09 0.37 -13.41
C LEU A 915 -1.90 -0.30 -12.30
N ALA A 916 -3.04 0.29 -11.97
CA ALA A 916 -4.09 -0.35 -11.19
C ALA A 916 -5.19 -0.79 -12.15
N VAL A 917 -5.34 -2.10 -12.30
CA VAL A 917 -6.23 -2.76 -13.27
C VAL A 917 -7.24 -3.60 -12.52
N GLU A 918 -8.50 -3.54 -12.92
CA GLU A 918 -9.54 -4.42 -12.40
C GLU A 918 -9.96 -5.43 -13.47
N THR A 919 -10.04 -6.69 -13.06
CA THR A 919 -10.55 -7.80 -13.87
C THR A 919 -11.92 -8.20 -13.36
N LEU A 920 -12.88 -8.27 -14.27
CA LEU A 920 -14.25 -8.63 -13.98
C LEU A 920 -14.60 -9.88 -14.79
N ARG A 921 -14.67 -11.04 -14.11
CA ARG A 921 -15.19 -12.25 -14.74
C ARG A 921 -16.70 -12.27 -14.62
N THR A 922 -17.40 -12.04 -15.72
CA THR A 922 -18.81 -12.37 -15.80
C THR A 922 -18.96 -13.88 -15.97
N PRO A 923 -19.91 -14.55 -15.28
CA PRO A 923 -20.23 -15.94 -15.58
C PRO A 923 -20.64 -16.03 -17.05
N ARG A 924 -19.79 -16.61 -17.91
CA ARG A 924 -20.23 -16.98 -19.24
C ARG A 924 -21.36 -17.98 -19.07
N HIS A 925 -22.50 -17.73 -19.67
CA HIS A 925 -23.50 -18.74 -19.87
C HIS A 925 -22.84 -19.88 -20.65
N ASP A 926 -22.60 -21.02 -20.01
CA ASP A 926 -22.32 -22.30 -20.69
C ASP A 926 -23.59 -22.74 -21.44
N ARG A 927 -23.91 -22.00 -22.52
CA ARG A 927 -24.93 -22.38 -23.51
C ARG A 927 -24.28 -22.96 -24.75
N GLU A 928 -23.31 -23.86 -24.58
CA GLU A 928 -22.87 -24.72 -25.70
C GLU A 928 -22.40 -26.05 -25.13
N GLY A 929 -23.30 -27.01 -25.03
CA GLY A 929 -22.98 -28.36 -24.59
C GLY A 929 -24.11 -29.37 -24.69
N THR A 930 -25.05 -29.16 -25.60
CA THR A 930 -26.00 -30.24 -26.00
C THR A 930 -26.11 -30.29 -27.52
N GLY A 931 -24.98 -30.61 -28.18
CA GLY A 931 -24.96 -31.13 -29.52
C GLY A 931 -24.87 -32.64 -29.41
N ALA A 932 -26.02 -33.32 -29.51
CA ALA A 932 -26.05 -34.78 -29.67
C ALA A 932 -25.35 -35.18 -30.97
N PRO A 933 -24.54 -36.22 -31.00
CA PRO A 933 -24.00 -36.75 -32.22
C PRO A 933 -25.11 -37.51 -32.98
N THR A 934 -25.37 -37.18 -34.22
CA THR A 934 -25.92 -38.05 -35.23
C THR A 934 -24.83 -38.73 -36.02
#